data_c5d435f1f44e888ac4e2cb8b0307dc63
#
_entry.id   c5d435f1f44e888ac4e2cb8b0307dc63
#
_cell.length_a   1.000
_cell.length_b   1.000
_cell.length_c   1.000
_cell.angle_alpha   90.00
_cell.angle_beta   90.00
_cell.angle_gamma   90.00
#
_symmetry.space_group_name_H-M   'P 1'
#
loop_
_entity.id
_entity.type
_entity.pdbx_description
1 polymer ?
#
loop_
_entity_poly.entity_id
_entity_poly.type
_entity_poly.pdbx_seq_one_letter_code
_entity_poly.pdbx_strand_id
1 'polypeptide(L)'
;LAGREYPLERTRNIGIMAHIDAGKTTLTERILYYTGVNYKIGETHDGASTMDWMEQEQERGITITSAATTCHWTLEDHHKAKPGALEHRINIIDTPGHVDFTVEVERSLRVLDGAVGVFDAKAGVEPQSENVWRQADTYNVPRMAFINKMDKMGADFFMSVQTIIDRLGKNAIPVQIPIGQEDDFVGLVDLFEMEAYYYKDDKGEDIEITEIPDDLKDLAQEWHENLVEKICDLDDDLMMQYLEGEEPSVEELKKALRKGTIACEAVPVYCGSAYKNKGVQKMLDGVIEYMPAPTDIPDITGTDEDGNEVVRKSSDDEPFAALAFKIMTDPFVGKLAFFRVYSGTLNSGSYVLNATKGKKERVGRILQMHANKRSELDKVYSGDIAAAVGFKLTTTGDTICDEKHPVVLESMEFPEPVIELAIEPKTKNDQGKMGEALAKLAEEDPTFRAHTDQETGQTIIAGMGELHLEVIVDRLLREFNVEANVGAPQVAYKETFTKEVEIDSKYAKQSGGRGQYGHCRVRFTPMDPNGENTYEFESTVVGGAIPKEYIPAVDEGIQEAAQAGILAGFPVLGIHANCYDGSYHEVDSSEMAFHIAGSMAFKDAMKKGDAVLLEPIMKVEVTMPEEYMGDVIGSLNAKRGQIEGMDDIGGGKIVRAFVPLAEMFGYSTELRSTTQGRGNYSMFFEKYEKCPKNVQDKVLAQKNG
;
A
#
# COMPACT_ATOMS: atom_id res chain seq x y z
N LEU A 1 -3.56 14.09 -37.37
CA LEU A 1 -3.30 12.96 -36.48
C LEU A 1 -2.46 13.45 -35.31
N ALA A 2 -3.09 13.86 -34.25
CA ALA A 2 -2.36 14.13 -33.00
C ALA A 2 -1.91 12.77 -32.46
N GLY A 3 -0.66 12.42 -32.75
CA GLY A 3 -0.01 11.25 -32.20
C GLY A 3 0.35 11.44 -30.73
N ARG A 4 0.78 10.38 -30.09
CA ARG A 4 1.36 10.39 -28.73
C ARG A 4 2.49 11.42 -28.65
N GLU A 5 2.47 12.25 -27.62
CA GLU A 5 3.50 13.29 -27.41
C GLU A 5 4.85 12.68 -26.99
N TYR A 6 4.81 11.69 -26.08
CA TYR A 6 5.98 10.94 -25.65
C TYR A 6 5.82 9.45 -25.95
N PRO A 7 6.79 8.80 -26.64
CA PRO A 7 6.77 7.36 -26.84
C PRO A 7 6.87 6.62 -25.49
N LEU A 8 6.40 5.36 -25.46
CA LEU A 8 6.43 4.51 -24.26
C LEU A 8 7.83 4.36 -23.69
N GLU A 9 8.84 4.25 -24.54
CA GLU A 9 10.24 4.09 -24.15
C GLU A 9 10.78 5.30 -23.37
N ARG A 10 10.16 6.47 -23.55
CA ARG A 10 10.51 7.72 -22.88
C ARG A 10 9.53 8.10 -21.77
N THR A 11 8.74 7.16 -21.30
CA THR A 11 7.83 7.35 -20.17
C THR A 11 8.34 6.58 -18.97
N ARG A 12 8.25 7.19 -17.79
CA ARG A 12 8.60 6.57 -16.50
C ARG A 12 7.45 6.79 -15.53
N ASN A 13 6.92 5.70 -14.99
CA ASN A 13 5.90 5.73 -13.94
C ASN A 13 6.55 5.28 -12.64
N ILE A 14 6.92 6.22 -11.80
CA ILE A 14 7.70 5.96 -10.59
C ILE A 14 6.96 6.41 -9.33
N GLY A 15 7.22 5.69 -8.24
CA GLY A 15 6.83 6.07 -6.90
C GLY A 15 8.02 6.52 -6.07
N ILE A 16 7.75 7.37 -5.09
CA ILE A 16 8.71 7.72 -4.07
C ILE A 16 8.20 7.15 -2.76
N MET A 17 9.00 6.28 -2.15
CA MET A 17 8.67 5.60 -0.91
C MET A 17 9.75 5.81 0.14
N ALA A 18 9.35 6.00 1.38
CA ALA A 18 10.29 6.27 2.47
C ALA A 18 9.66 5.99 3.83
N HIS A 19 10.53 5.86 4.84
CA HIS A 19 10.13 6.00 6.22
C HIS A 19 9.67 7.44 6.52
N ILE A 20 8.85 7.63 7.56
CA ILE A 20 8.50 8.96 8.08
C ILE A 20 9.78 9.75 8.35
N ASP A 21 9.78 11.02 8.02
CA ASP A 21 10.91 11.93 8.23
C ASP A 21 12.20 11.59 7.46
N ALA A 22 12.22 10.61 6.56
CA ALA A 22 13.39 10.37 5.70
C ALA A 22 13.64 11.48 4.65
N GLY A 23 12.70 12.42 4.52
CA GLY A 23 12.81 13.58 3.61
C GLY A 23 12.17 13.34 2.25
N LYS A 24 11.19 12.44 2.17
CA LYS A 24 10.46 12.11 0.95
C LYS A 24 9.82 13.35 0.31
N THR A 25 9.03 14.10 1.05
CA THR A 25 8.33 15.30 0.54
C THR A 25 9.32 16.36 0.08
N THR A 26 10.40 16.57 0.83
CA THR A 26 11.47 17.51 0.44
C THR A 26 12.11 17.08 -0.88
N LEU A 27 12.39 15.79 -1.05
CA LEU A 27 12.95 15.26 -2.31
C LEU A 27 11.98 15.50 -3.48
N THR A 28 10.71 15.20 -3.30
CA THR A 28 9.68 15.39 -4.35
C THR A 28 9.57 16.87 -4.74
N GLU A 29 9.57 17.78 -3.78
CA GLU A 29 9.55 19.24 -4.05
C GLU A 29 10.81 19.69 -4.82
N ARG A 30 11.98 19.12 -4.55
CA ARG A 30 13.21 19.42 -5.31
C ARG A 30 13.15 18.86 -6.72
N ILE A 31 12.58 17.68 -6.93
CA ILE A 31 12.32 17.14 -8.26
C ILE A 31 11.42 18.09 -9.06
N LEU A 32 10.34 18.57 -8.47
CA LEU A 32 9.43 19.52 -9.13
C LEU A 32 10.11 20.85 -9.45
N TYR A 33 10.99 21.30 -8.60
CA TYR A 33 11.78 22.51 -8.85
C TYR A 33 12.76 22.33 -10.03
N TYR A 34 13.59 21.29 -10.03
CA TYR A 34 14.57 21.07 -11.08
C TYR A 34 13.96 20.71 -12.43
N THR A 35 12.78 20.14 -12.45
CA THR A 35 12.03 19.84 -13.68
C THR A 35 11.18 21.01 -14.19
N GLY A 36 11.21 22.16 -13.49
CA GLY A 36 10.54 23.39 -13.90
C GLY A 36 9.03 23.42 -13.64
N VAL A 37 8.48 22.45 -12.89
CA VAL A 37 7.07 22.43 -12.49
C VAL A 37 6.80 23.52 -11.44
N ASN A 38 7.71 23.68 -10.49
CA ASN A 38 7.69 24.73 -9.48
C ASN A 38 8.77 25.79 -9.73
N TYR A 39 8.43 27.05 -9.56
CA TYR A 39 9.36 28.17 -9.71
C TYR A 39 10.07 28.58 -8.41
N LYS A 40 9.60 28.06 -7.28
CA LYS A 40 10.17 28.27 -5.95
C LYS A 40 10.41 26.95 -5.27
N ILE A 41 11.47 26.90 -4.49
CA ILE A 41 11.75 25.79 -3.60
C ILE A 41 10.72 25.82 -2.46
N GLY A 42 9.85 24.80 -2.39
CA GLY A 42 8.90 24.62 -1.29
C GLY A 42 9.61 24.02 -0.07
N GLU A 43 9.27 24.52 1.12
CA GLU A 43 9.73 23.96 2.39
C GLU A 43 8.57 23.29 3.12
N THR A 44 8.75 22.05 3.54
CA THR A 44 7.73 21.27 4.25
C THR A 44 7.39 21.86 5.60
N HIS A 45 8.38 22.42 6.30
CA HIS A 45 8.18 23.03 7.62
C HIS A 45 7.36 24.32 7.58
N ASP A 46 7.30 24.98 6.44
CA ASP A 46 6.54 26.23 6.25
C ASP A 46 5.14 25.98 5.66
N GLY A 47 4.72 24.72 5.51
CA GLY A 47 3.44 24.36 4.88
C GLY A 47 3.34 24.72 3.40
N ALA A 48 4.48 24.87 2.72
CA ALA A 48 4.57 25.32 1.32
C ALA A 48 4.74 24.15 0.33
N SER A 49 4.51 22.89 0.76
CA SER A 49 4.58 21.73 -0.09
C SER A 49 3.47 21.70 -1.13
N THR A 50 3.81 21.43 -2.37
CA THR A 50 2.88 21.35 -3.50
C THR A 50 2.19 19.99 -3.59
N MET A 51 2.87 18.93 -3.17
CA MET A 51 2.36 17.55 -3.22
C MET A 51 1.49 17.22 -2.00
N ASP A 52 1.80 17.73 -0.84
CA ASP A 52 0.95 17.61 0.36
C ASP A 52 -0.14 18.68 0.32
N TRP A 53 -1.22 18.39 -0.37
CA TRP A 53 -2.28 19.36 -0.66
C TRP A 53 -3.35 19.46 0.44
N MET A 54 -3.43 18.45 1.31
CA MET A 54 -4.36 18.47 2.44
C MET A 54 -3.80 19.33 3.57
N GLU A 55 -4.65 20.15 4.20
CA GLU A 55 -4.27 20.93 5.38
C GLU A 55 -3.67 20.07 6.49
N GLN A 56 -4.23 18.88 6.69
CA GLN A 56 -3.73 17.92 7.69
C GLN A 56 -2.32 17.40 7.36
N GLU A 57 -2.00 17.19 6.09
CA GLU A 57 -0.66 16.80 5.65
C GLU A 57 0.35 17.88 5.98
N GLN A 58 0.00 19.12 5.69
CA GLN A 58 0.84 20.30 5.97
C GLN A 58 1.04 20.53 7.47
N GLU A 59 -0.05 20.46 8.26
CA GLU A 59 0.01 20.64 9.71
C GLU A 59 0.78 19.54 10.44
N ARG A 60 0.64 18.30 9.99
CA ARG A 60 1.29 17.13 10.60
C ARG A 60 2.68 16.85 10.04
N GLY A 61 3.02 17.43 8.89
CA GLY A 61 4.28 17.17 8.19
C GLY A 61 4.41 15.75 7.64
N ILE A 62 3.29 15.07 7.35
CA ILE A 62 3.26 13.71 6.83
C ILE A 62 2.37 13.61 5.59
N THR A 63 2.73 12.75 4.65
CA THR A 63 1.88 12.43 3.51
C THR A 63 0.82 11.41 3.94
N ILE A 64 -0.44 11.74 3.75
CA ILE A 64 -1.60 10.90 4.11
C ILE A 64 -2.15 10.20 2.86
N THR A 65 -2.31 10.96 1.77
CA THR A 65 -2.83 10.45 0.51
C THR A 65 -1.78 10.51 -0.58
N SER A 66 -1.80 9.52 -1.49
CA SER A 66 -0.93 9.56 -2.66
C SER A 66 -1.30 10.72 -3.56
N ALA A 67 -0.32 11.50 -3.97
CA ALA A 67 -0.48 12.57 -4.95
C ALA A 67 0.28 12.19 -6.22
N ALA A 68 -0.34 12.42 -7.38
CA ALA A 68 0.28 12.16 -8.69
C ALA A 68 0.62 13.46 -9.39
N THR A 69 1.79 13.53 -9.99
CA THR A 69 2.20 14.67 -10.81
C THR A 69 3.05 14.22 -12.00
N THR A 70 3.03 15.01 -13.05
CA THR A 70 3.83 14.77 -14.24
C THR A 70 4.92 15.82 -14.36
N CYS A 71 6.13 15.39 -14.63
CA CYS A 71 7.27 16.26 -14.91
C CYS A 71 8.10 15.71 -16.08
N HIS A 72 9.08 16.49 -16.52
CA HIS A 72 9.92 16.15 -17.68
C HIS A 72 11.38 16.33 -17.32
N TRP A 73 12.22 15.41 -17.79
CA TRP A 73 13.65 15.45 -17.56
C TRP A 73 14.41 14.96 -18.78
N THR A 74 15.54 15.61 -19.04
CA THR A 74 16.51 15.20 -20.07
C THR A 74 17.83 14.86 -19.40
N LEU A 75 18.45 13.74 -19.79
CA LEU A 75 19.77 13.37 -19.28
C LEU A 75 20.74 14.52 -19.39
N GLU A 76 21.46 14.78 -18.31
CA GLU A 76 22.47 15.82 -18.21
C GLU A 76 23.88 15.24 -18.40
N ASP A 77 24.69 15.99 -19.10
CA ASP A 77 26.15 15.84 -19.18
C ASP A 77 26.76 17.15 -18.70
N HIS A 78 27.53 17.09 -17.62
CA HIS A 78 28.10 18.28 -16.98
C HIS A 78 27.05 19.39 -16.69
N HIS A 79 25.90 19.01 -16.16
CA HIS A 79 24.76 19.90 -15.81
C HIS A 79 24.16 20.69 -16.97
N LYS A 80 24.35 20.20 -18.17
CA LYS A 80 23.64 20.65 -19.38
C LYS A 80 22.94 19.45 -20.01
N ALA A 81 21.84 19.71 -20.68
CA ALA A 81 21.19 18.65 -21.44
C ALA A 81 22.22 17.95 -22.33
N LYS A 82 22.39 16.64 -22.16
CA LYS A 82 23.35 15.85 -22.94
C LYS A 82 23.05 16.02 -24.42
N PRO A 83 24.05 16.37 -25.27
CA PRO A 83 23.80 16.52 -26.69
C PRO A 83 23.15 15.28 -27.32
N GLY A 84 22.00 15.47 -27.96
CA GLY A 84 21.23 14.38 -28.57
C GLY A 84 20.37 13.57 -27.62
N ALA A 85 20.38 13.85 -26.33
CA ALA A 85 19.46 13.23 -25.39
C ALA A 85 18.02 13.72 -25.62
N LEU A 86 17.07 12.80 -25.48
CA LEU A 86 15.65 13.09 -25.65
C LEU A 86 14.99 13.30 -24.28
N GLU A 87 14.06 14.24 -24.25
CA GLU A 87 13.24 14.49 -23.05
C GLU A 87 12.37 13.30 -22.72
N HIS A 88 12.32 12.95 -21.43
CA HIS A 88 11.46 11.90 -20.87
C HIS A 88 10.35 12.50 -20.06
N ARG A 89 9.19 11.87 -20.11
CA ARG A 89 8.07 12.19 -19.22
C ARG A 89 8.12 11.28 -18.01
N ILE A 90 8.09 11.88 -16.83
CA ILE A 90 8.11 11.17 -15.55
C ILE A 90 6.80 11.45 -14.83
N ASN A 91 6.01 10.40 -14.61
CA ASN A 91 4.85 10.45 -13.74
C ASN A 91 5.30 9.98 -12.36
N ILE A 92 5.14 10.85 -11.36
CA ILE A 92 5.54 10.58 -9.99
C ILE A 92 4.29 10.39 -9.14
N ILE A 93 4.25 9.31 -8.38
CA ILE A 93 3.27 9.11 -7.31
C ILE A 93 4.01 9.17 -5.99
N ASP A 94 3.68 10.18 -5.19
CA ASP A 94 4.18 10.33 -3.83
C ASP A 94 3.31 9.51 -2.88
N THR A 95 3.91 8.58 -2.13
CA THR A 95 3.21 7.61 -1.29
C THR A 95 3.36 7.96 0.19
N PRO A 96 2.34 7.66 1.03
CA PRO A 96 2.48 7.82 2.48
C PRO A 96 3.62 6.99 3.06
N GLY A 97 4.23 7.49 4.13
CA GLY A 97 5.25 6.76 4.90
C GLY A 97 4.73 6.16 6.21
N HIS A 98 3.51 6.45 6.61
CA HIS A 98 2.93 6.00 7.88
C HIS A 98 2.20 4.66 7.73
N VAL A 99 2.32 3.82 8.76
CA VAL A 99 1.74 2.45 8.81
C VAL A 99 0.24 2.42 8.58
N ASP A 100 -0.49 3.36 9.17
CA ASP A 100 -1.95 3.41 9.07
C ASP A 100 -2.42 3.62 7.62
N PHE A 101 -1.54 4.12 6.75
CA PHE A 101 -1.79 4.38 5.33
C PHE A 101 -1.10 3.38 4.39
N THR A 102 -0.73 2.21 4.87
CA THR A 102 -0.09 1.13 4.11
C THR A 102 -0.84 0.78 2.82
N VAL A 103 -2.15 0.84 2.84
CA VAL A 103 -3.01 0.57 1.68
C VAL A 103 -2.85 1.59 0.56
N GLU A 104 -2.61 2.87 0.89
CA GLU A 104 -2.28 3.87 -0.13
C GLU A 104 -0.95 3.54 -0.83
N VAL A 105 0.02 3.04 -0.08
CA VAL A 105 1.29 2.57 -0.63
C VAL A 105 1.06 1.38 -1.56
N GLU A 106 0.30 0.40 -1.12
CA GLU A 106 0.01 -0.81 -1.89
C GLU A 106 -0.74 -0.52 -3.20
N ARG A 107 -1.77 0.34 -3.15
CA ARG A 107 -2.46 0.81 -4.36
C ARG A 107 -1.51 1.47 -5.36
N SER A 108 -0.62 2.30 -4.85
CA SER A 108 0.37 3.00 -5.69
C SER A 108 1.37 2.01 -6.30
N LEU A 109 1.92 1.10 -5.51
CA LEU A 109 2.87 0.09 -5.96
C LEU A 109 2.28 -0.82 -7.05
N ARG A 110 0.99 -1.10 -7.00
CA ARG A 110 0.31 -1.94 -8.00
C ARG A 110 0.35 -1.34 -9.41
N VAL A 111 0.37 -0.03 -9.52
CA VAL A 111 0.31 0.69 -10.81
C VAL A 111 1.63 1.32 -11.24
N LEU A 112 2.66 1.25 -10.40
CA LEU A 112 3.98 1.79 -10.69
C LEU A 112 4.83 0.79 -11.45
N ASP A 113 5.72 1.31 -12.29
CA ASP A 113 6.71 0.51 -13.01
C ASP A 113 8.05 0.45 -12.26
N GLY A 114 8.34 1.45 -11.47
CA GLY A 114 9.54 1.52 -10.65
C GLY A 114 9.34 2.42 -9.43
N ALA A 115 10.26 2.37 -8.49
CA ALA A 115 10.21 3.20 -7.29
C ALA A 115 11.60 3.67 -6.84
N VAL A 116 11.62 4.82 -6.19
CA VAL A 116 12.79 5.36 -5.49
C VAL A 116 12.57 5.21 -4.00
N GLY A 117 13.40 4.40 -3.34
CA GLY A 117 13.43 4.28 -1.89
C GLY A 117 14.33 5.35 -1.28
N VAL A 118 13.79 6.19 -0.41
CA VAL A 118 14.53 7.25 0.27
C VAL A 118 14.85 6.80 1.69
N PHE A 119 16.13 6.81 2.04
CA PHE A 119 16.63 6.40 3.35
C PHE A 119 17.33 7.56 4.05
N ASP A 120 17.17 7.66 5.36
CA ASP A 120 17.93 8.60 6.17
C ASP A 120 19.34 8.08 6.37
N ALA A 121 20.36 8.88 6.02
CA ALA A 121 21.76 8.49 6.12
C ALA A 121 22.22 8.16 7.55
N LYS A 122 21.53 8.66 8.57
CA LYS A 122 21.81 8.37 9.96
C LYS A 122 21.27 7.01 10.42
N ALA A 123 20.07 6.66 9.97
CA ALA A 123 19.36 5.46 10.43
C ALA A 123 19.49 4.27 9.46
N GLY A 124 19.68 4.53 8.19
CA GLY A 124 19.64 3.50 7.14
C GLY A 124 18.23 2.93 6.98
N VAL A 125 18.12 1.61 6.89
CA VAL A 125 16.82 0.94 6.80
C VAL A 125 16.12 0.92 8.15
N GLU A 126 14.96 1.56 8.20
CA GLU A 126 14.08 1.61 9.37
C GLU A 126 12.89 0.66 9.20
N PRO A 127 12.15 0.32 10.27
CA PRO A 127 11.06 -0.66 10.20
C PRO A 127 9.99 -0.36 9.13
N GLN A 128 9.60 0.89 8.97
CA GLN A 128 8.61 1.27 7.95
C GLN A 128 9.20 1.17 6.54
N SER A 129 10.48 1.51 6.35
CA SER A 129 11.19 1.31 5.07
C SER A 129 11.19 -0.16 4.69
N GLU A 130 11.45 -1.05 5.65
CA GLU A 130 11.44 -2.49 5.43
C GLU A 130 10.06 -3.00 4.99
N ASN A 131 8.99 -2.52 5.65
CA ASN A 131 7.64 -2.92 5.28
C ASN A 131 7.26 -2.48 3.87
N VAL A 132 7.47 -1.21 3.54
CA VAL A 132 7.19 -0.67 2.19
C VAL A 132 8.01 -1.39 1.13
N TRP A 133 9.26 -1.71 1.44
CA TRP A 133 10.13 -2.46 0.54
C TRP A 133 9.63 -3.88 0.27
N ARG A 134 9.16 -4.58 1.31
CA ARG A 134 8.54 -5.92 1.17
C ARG A 134 7.26 -5.88 0.34
N GLN A 135 6.45 -4.86 0.51
CA GLN A 135 5.26 -4.67 -0.34
C GLN A 135 5.66 -4.49 -1.81
N ALA A 136 6.72 -3.72 -2.07
CA ALA A 136 7.25 -3.58 -3.43
C ALA A 136 7.80 -4.91 -3.99
N ASP A 137 8.33 -5.79 -3.14
CA ASP A 137 8.73 -7.14 -3.55
C ASP A 137 7.53 -7.97 -4.02
N THR A 138 6.38 -7.85 -3.37
CA THR A 138 5.15 -8.56 -3.75
C THR A 138 4.73 -8.27 -5.18
N TYR A 139 4.91 -7.04 -5.64
CA TYR A 139 4.57 -6.61 -6.99
C TYR A 139 5.75 -6.61 -7.96
N ASN A 140 6.92 -7.11 -7.55
CA ASN A 140 8.15 -7.13 -8.36
C ASN A 140 8.49 -5.76 -8.96
N VAL A 141 8.38 -4.71 -8.17
CA VAL A 141 8.66 -3.33 -8.59
C VAL A 141 10.16 -3.08 -8.60
N PRO A 142 10.78 -2.77 -9.75
CA PRO A 142 12.18 -2.32 -9.81
C PRO A 142 12.43 -1.08 -8.95
N ARG A 143 13.56 -1.04 -8.26
CA ARG A 143 13.86 0.01 -7.28
C ARG A 143 15.27 0.52 -7.39
N MET A 144 15.42 1.80 -7.06
CA MET A 144 16.68 2.44 -6.77
C MET A 144 16.61 3.06 -5.38
N ALA A 145 17.75 3.31 -4.75
CA ALA A 145 17.84 3.90 -3.43
C ALA A 145 18.51 5.28 -3.46
N PHE A 146 18.00 6.18 -2.66
CA PHE A 146 18.60 7.50 -2.43
C PHE A 146 18.87 7.67 -0.93
N ILE A 147 20.14 7.73 -0.56
CA ILE A 147 20.55 7.97 0.82
C ILE A 147 20.57 9.48 1.04
N ASN A 148 19.52 9.95 1.71
CA ASN A 148 19.22 11.34 1.93
C ASN A 148 19.77 11.83 3.28
N LYS A 149 19.80 13.12 3.46
CA LYS A 149 20.24 13.79 4.69
C LYS A 149 21.70 13.55 5.06
N MET A 150 22.57 13.49 4.04
CA MET A 150 24.02 13.39 4.26
C MET A 150 24.61 14.56 5.04
N ASP A 151 23.89 15.68 5.13
CA ASP A 151 24.24 16.89 5.90
C ASP A 151 23.92 16.79 7.40
N LYS A 152 23.24 15.75 7.85
CA LYS A 152 22.83 15.60 9.24
C LYS A 152 23.90 14.95 10.10
N MET A 153 23.96 15.37 11.38
CA MET A 153 24.85 14.78 12.38
C MET A 153 24.58 13.27 12.52
N GLY A 154 25.61 12.46 12.40
CA GLY A 154 25.54 11.00 12.43
C GLY A 154 25.28 10.36 11.06
N ALA A 155 25.27 11.13 9.97
CA ALA A 155 25.13 10.58 8.63
C ALA A 155 26.30 9.68 8.25
N ASP A 156 25.99 8.47 7.81
CA ASP A 156 26.96 7.46 7.34
C ASP A 156 26.41 6.72 6.12
N PHE A 157 26.92 7.05 4.97
CA PHE A 157 26.49 6.46 3.69
C PHE A 157 26.77 4.96 3.63
N PHE A 158 27.96 4.54 4.02
CA PHE A 158 28.38 3.13 3.89
C PHE A 158 27.61 2.22 4.86
N MET A 159 27.36 2.71 6.06
CA MET A 159 26.50 2.01 7.02
C MET A 159 25.07 1.87 6.46
N SER A 160 24.52 2.93 5.89
CA SER A 160 23.18 2.92 5.30
C SER A 160 23.07 1.93 4.14
N VAL A 161 24.06 1.86 3.26
CA VAL A 161 24.14 0.85 2.19
C VAL A 161 24.19 -0.56 2.77
N GLN A 162 25.00 -0.77 3.82
CA GLN A 162 25.10 -2.08 4.46
C GLN A 162 23.78 -2.52 5.07
N THR A 163 22.99 -1.61 5.65
CA THR A 163 21.65 -1.96 6.15
C THR A 163 20.69 -2.42 5.05
N ILE A 164 20.80 -1.88 3.84
CA ILE A 164 20.02 -2.35 2.69
C ILE A 164 20.37 -3.81 2.37
N ILE A 165 21.64 -4.15 2.40
CA ILE A 165 22.13 -5.51 2.15
C ILE A 165 21.67 -6.45 3.27
N ASP A 166 21.90 -6.09 4.53
CA ASP A 166 21.69 -6.98 5.68
C ASP A 166 20.21 -7.13 6.02
N ARG A 167 19.44 -6.06 6.01
CA ARG A 167 18.03 -6.08 6.44
C ARG A 167 17.05 -6.38 5.32
N LEU A 168 17.32 -5.88 4.11
CA LEU A 168 16.44 -6.10 2.94
C LEU A 168 16.90 -7.29 2.10
N GLY A 169 18.11 -7.81 2.32
CA GLY A 169 18.65 -8.93 1.54
C GLY A 169 18.82 -8.59 0.06
N LYS A 170 19.09 -7.31 -0.26
CA LYS A 170 19.16 -6.82 -1.64
C LYS A 170 20.60 -6.56 -2.08
N ASN A 171 20.86 -6.73 -3.37
CA ASN A 171 22.13 -6.39 -4.00
C ASN A 171 22.19 -4.87 -4.23
N ALA A 172 22.53 -4.13 -3.18
CA ALA A 172 22.73 -2.69 -3.26
C ALA A 172 24.09 -2.36 -3.89
N ILE A 173 24.05 -1.62 -4.99
CA ILE A 173 25.23 -1.25 -5.77
C ILE A 173 25.38 0.27 -5.74
N PRO A 174 26.29 0.83 -4.92
CA PRO A 174 26.56 2.26 -4.94
C PRO A 174 27.12 2.68 -6.30
N VAL A 175 26.46 3.63 -6.92
CA VAL A 175 26.93 4.26 -8.17
C VAL A 175 27.63 5.59 -7.92
N GLN A 176 27.57 6.04 -6.69
CA GLN A 176 28.20 7.24 -6.17
C GLN A 176 28.74 6.99 -4.76
N ILE A 177 29.71 7.80 -4.36
CA ILE A 177 30.10 7.95 -2.95
C ILE A 177 30.05 9.43 -2.58
N PRO A 178 29.74 9.78 -1.32
CA PRO A 178 29.71 11.18 -0.88
C PRO A 178 31.11 11.76 -0.73
N ILE A 179 31.22 13.08 -0.94
CA ILE A 179 32.40 13.87 -0.56
C ILE A 179 32.10 14.55 0.75
N GLY A 180 32.68 14.02 1.82
CA GLY A 180 32.36 14.46 3.19
C GLY A 180 31.06 13.89 3.73
N GLN A 181 30.77 14.22 4.96
CA GLN A 181 29.54 13.87 5.66
C GLN A 181 29.20 14.96 6.68
N GLU A 182 27.97 15.01 7.14
CA GLU A 182 27.50 16.04 8.05
C GLU A 182 27.71 17.44 7.47
N ASP A 183 28.26 18.36 8.25
CA ASP A 183 28.53 19.74 7.79
C ASP A 183 29.59 19.82 6.67
N ASP A 184 30.43 18.79 6.54
CA ASP A 184 31.46 18.69 5.51
C ASP A 184 30.96 18.05 4.20
N PHE A 185 29.67 17.70 4.13
CA PHE A 185 29.08 17.15 2.90
C PHE A 185 28.97 18.25 1.84
N VAL A 186 29.82 18.17 0.83
CA VAL A 186 29.96 19.21 -0.20
C VAL A 186 29.67 18.72 -1.61
N GLY A 187 29.56 17.42 -1.81
CA GLY A 187 29.35 16.85 -3.13
C GLY A 187 29.40 15.34 -3.16
N LEU A 188 29.62 14.79 -4.34
CA LEU A 188 29.67 13.35 -4.58
C LEU A 188 30.70 12.98 -5.63
N VAL A 189 31.13 11.73 -5.65
CA VAL A 189 31.96 11.14 -6.69
C VAL A 189 31.10 10.22 -7.54
N ASP A 190 31.06 10.44 -8.84
CA ASP A 190 30.47 9.53 -9.81
C ASP A 190 31.44 8.36 -10.06
N LEU A 191 31.04 7.16 -9.65
CA LEU A 191 31.87 5.96 -9.75
C LEU A 191 31.96 5.37 -11.16
N PHE A 192 31.08 5.76 -12.08
CA PHE A 192 31.22 5.38 -13.48
C PHE A 192 32.27 6.22 -14.22
N GLU A 193 32.13 7.53 -14.15
CA GLU A 193 33.02 8.48 -14.84
C GLU A 193 34.27 8.80 -14.04
N MET A 194 34.31 8.43 -12.75
CA MET A 194 35.42 8.74 -11.83
C MET A 194 35.74 10.23 -11.76
N GLU A 195 34.69 11.02 -11.56
CA GLU A 195 34.77 12.47 -11.45
C GLU A 195 34.10 12.94 -10.14
N ALA A 196 34.55 14.07 -9.60
CA ALA A 196 34.01 14.69 -8.42
C ALA A 196 33.10 15.86 -8.78
N TYR A 197 31.94 15.90 -8.13
CA TYR A 197 30.92 16.92 -8.29
C TYR A 197 30.82 17.73 -7.00
N TYR A 198 31.15 19.01 -7.04
CA TYR A 198 31.06 19.93 -5.92
C TYR A 198 29.93 20.93 -6.13
N TYR A 199 28.99 20.99 -5.19
CA TYR A 199 27.89 21.92 -5.19
C TYR A 199 28.34 23.23 -4.54
N LYS A 200 28.38 24.33 -5.32
CA LYS A 200 28.97 25.62 -4.91
C LYS A 200 27.95 26.63 -4.39
N ASP A 201 26.69 26.46 -4.73
CA ASP A 201 25.59 27.34 -4.32
C ASP A 201 24.53 26.62 -3.47
N ASP A 202 23.71 27.40 -2.80
CA ASP A 202 22.64 26.86 -1.93
C ASP A 202 21.44 26.28 -2.72
N LYS A 203 21.35 26.60 -4.03
CA LYS A 203 20.27 26.08 -4.89
C LYS A 203 20.63 24.78 -5.62
N GLY A 204 21.89 24.37 -5.57
CA GLY A 204 22.38 23.20 -6.28
C GLY A 204 22.43 23.37 -7.80
N GLU A 205 22.49 24.60 -8.30
CA GLU A 205 22.54 24.91 -9.74
C GLU A 205 23.97 25.15 -10.24
N ASP A 206 24.87 25.60 -9.37
CA ASP A 206 26.29 25.80 -9.67
C ASP A 206 27.09 24.60 -9.18
N ILE A 207 27.47 23.73 -10.11
CA ILE A 207 28.17 22.49 -9.81
C ILE A 207 29.50 22.48 -10.56
N GLU A 208 30.57 22.36 -9.80
CA GLU A 208 31.94 22.23 -10.33
C GLU A 208 32.32 20.74 -10.44
N ILE A 209 32.72 20.34 -11.64
CA ILE A 209 33.19 18.97 -11.91
C ILE A 209 34.68 18.99 -12.01
N THR A 210 35.35 18.20 -11.17
CA THR A 210 36.80 18.14 -11.06
C THR A 210 37.28 16.70 -10.99
N GLU A 211 38.61 16.55 -10.99
CA GLU A 211 39.23 15.28 -10.62
C GLU A 211 38.94 14.93 -9.17
N ILE A 212 38.93 13.64 -8.86
CA ILE A 212 38.70 13.14 -7.50
C ILE A 212 39.81 13.66 -6.57
N PRO A 213 39.49 14.21 -5.38
CA PRO A 213 40.50 14.65 -4.43
C PRO A 213 41.46 13.51 -4.03
N ASP A 214 42.72 13.83 -3.79
CA ASP A 214 43.72 12.84 -3.47
C ASP A 214 43.43 11.95 -2.26
N ASP A 215 42.76 12.51 -1.25
CA ASP A 215 42.34 11.80 -0.05
C ASP A 215 41.16 10.82 -0.28
N LEU A 216 40.44 10.93 -1.38
CA LEU A 216 39.33 10.04 -1.77
C LEU A 216 39.68 9.11 -2.94
N LYS A 217 40.83 9.25 -3.57
CA LYS A 217 41.21 8.44 -4.77
C LYS A 217 41.18 6.94 -4.48
N ASP A 218 41.77 6.51 -3.37
CA ASP A 218 41.84 5.10 -3.00
C ASP A 218 40.43 4.54 -2.69
N LEU A 219 39.63 5.29 -1.95
CA LEU A 219 38.24 4.90 -1.63
C LEU A 219 37.36 4.85 -2.90
N ALA A 220 37.49 5.84 -3.77
CA ALA A 220 36.78 5.88 -5.04
C ALA A 220 37.16 4.71 -5.94
N GLN A 221 38.44 4.35 -6.00
CA GLN A 221 38.91 3.21 -6.76
C GLN A 221 38.36 1.89 -6.21
N GLU A 222 38.39 1.70 -4.90
CA GLU A 222 37.80 0.54 -4.23
C GLU A 222 36.30 0.37 -4.58
N TRP A 223 35.56 1.45 -4.48
CA TRP A 223 34.11 1.41 -4.78
C TRP A 223 33.82 1.32 -6.28
N HIS A 224 34.67 1.85 -7.12
CA HIS A 224 34.60 1.63 -8.57
C HIS A 224 34.77 0.14 -8.92
N GLU A 225 35.78 -0.49 -8.35
CA GLU A 225 36.02 -1.94 -8.53
C GLU A 225 34.84 -2.77 -8.02
N ASN A 226 34.30 -2.41 -6.85
CA ASN A 226 33.06 -3.04 -6.32
C ASN A 226 31.87 -2.85 -7.28
N LEU A 227 31.69 -1.67 -7.84
CA LEU A 227 30.65 -1.38 -8.82
C LEU A 227 30.80 -2.26 -10.06
N VAL A 228 31.99 -2.31 -10.66
CA VAL A 228 32.27 -3.11 -11.87
C VAL A 228 32.06 -4.60 -11.59
N GLU A 229 32.58 -5.11 -10.50
CA GLU A 229 32.45 -6.52 -10.11
C GLU A 229 30.99 -6.91 -9.93
N LYS A 230 30.23 -6.15 -9.15
CA LYS A 230 28.81 -6.43 -8.91
C LYS A 230 27.95 -6.32 -10.17
N ILE A 231 28.25 -5.39 -11.06
CA ILE A 231 27.54 -5.31 -12.35
C ILE A 231 27.91 -6.48 -13.26
N CYS A 232 29.16 -6.90 -13.29
CA CYS A 232 29.59 -8.07 -14.07
C CYS A 232 28.93 -9.36 -13.56
N ASP A 233 28.65 -9.48 -12.27
CA ASP A 233 27.89 -10.61 -11.70
C ASP A 233 26.45 -10.72 -12.26
N LEU A 234 25.92 -9.66 -12.85
CA LEU A 234 24.59 -9.63 -13.47
C LEU A 234 24.59 -10.07 -14.95
N ASP A 235 25.76 -10.17 -15.57
CA ASP A 235 25.89 -10.44 -17.00
C ASP A 235 27.11 -11.33 -17.28
N ASP A 236 26.87 -12.56 -17.70
CA ASP A 236 27.89 -13.56 -17.91
C ASP A 236 28.97 -13.13 -18.95
N ASP A 237 28.55 -12.44 -20.00
CA ASP A 237 29.48 -11.97 -21.05
C ASP A 237 30.42 -10.88 -20.50
N LEU A 238 29.89 -9.95 -19.69
CA LEU A 238 30.70 -8.93 -19.02
C LEU A 238 31.64 -9.54 -17.95
N MET A 239 31.18 -10.57 -17.25
CA MET A 239 31.99 -11.29 -16.28
C MET A 239 33.18 -11.97 -16.97
N MET A 240 32.96 -12.63 -18.11
CA MET A 240 34.04 -13.22 -18.88
C MET A 240 35.08 -12.18 -19.34
N GLN A 241 34.60 -11.05 -19.87
CA GLN A 241 35.46 -9.92 -20.27
C GLN A 241 36.29 -9.39 -19.11
N TYR A 242 35.69 -9.19 -17.96
CA TYR A 242 36.32 -8.73 -16.73
C TYR A 242 37.41 -9.72 -16.23
N LEU A 243 37.12 -11.02 -16.26
CA LEU A 243 38.06 -12.07 -15.87
C LEU A 243 39.25 -12.18 -16.82
N GLU A 244 39.12 -11.80 -18.09
CA GLU A 244 40.18 -11.71 -19.08
C GLU A 244 41.07 -10.46 -18.88
N GLY A 245 40.70 -9.60 -17.93
CA GLY A 245 41.42 -8.37 -17.58
C GLY A 245 41.02 -7.14 -18.40
N GLU A 246 39.90 -7.22 -19.11
CA GLU A 246 39.32 -6.10 -19.84
C GLU A 246 38.14 -5.52 -19.06
N GLU A 247 38.28 -4.27 -18.60
CA GLU A 247 37.16 -3.58 -17.95
C GLU A 247 36.12 -3.18 -19.01
N PRO A 248 34.82 -3.53 -18.80
CA PRO A 248 33.77 -3.09 -19.71
C PRO A 248 33.65 -1.56 -19.77
N SER A 249 33.15 -1.05 -20.87
CA SER A 249 32.87 0.38 -21.03
C SER A 249 31.78 0.86 -20.07
N VAL A 250 31.77 2.15 -19.77
CA VAL A 250 30.69 2.76 -18.92
C VAL A 250 29.31 2.50 -19.51
N GLU A 251 29.18 2.57 -20.83
CA GLU A 251 27.91 2.31 -21.52
C GLU A 251 27.44 0.86 -21.35
N GLU A 252 28.34 -0.12 -21.47
CA GLU A 252 28.04 -1.54 -21.24
C GLU A 252 27.66 -1.80 -19.78
N LEU A 253 28.40 -1.20 -18.84
CA LEU A 253 28.09 -1.30 -17.40
C LEU A 253 26.71 -0.73 -17.06
N LYS A 254 26.38 0.46 -17.55
CA LYS A 254 25.08 1.09 -17.33
C LYS A 254 23.93 0.27 -17.92
N LYS A 255 24.11 -0.29 -19.10
CA LYS A 255 23.14 -1.16 -19.77
C LYS A 255 22.89 -2.44 -18.96
N ALA A 256 23.94 -3.08 -18.45
CA ALA A 256 23.84 -4.26 -17.61
C ALA A 256 23.17 -3.95 -16.27
N LEU A 257 23.51 -2.83 -15.63
CA LEU A 257 22.87 -2.39 -14.39
C LEU A 257 21.38 -2.08 -14.59
N ARG A 258 21.01 -1.46 -15.70
CA ARG A 258 19.60 -1.24 -16.04
C ARG A 258 18.85 -2.56 -16.13
N LYS A 259 19.40 -3.54 -16.86
CA LYS A 259 18.80 -4.87 -17.02
C LYS A 259 18.62 -5.57 -15.66
N GLY A 260 19.64 -5.55 -14.82
CA GLY A 260 19.59 -6.12 -13.46
C GLY A 260 18.60 -5.40 -12.55
N THR A 261 18.51 -4.09 -12.65
CA THR A 261 17.55 -3.29 -11.88
C THR A 261 16.09 -3.59 -12.28
N ILE A 262 15.81 -3.67 -13.58
CA ILE A 262 14.47 -4.01 -14.09
C ILE A 262 14.09 -5.45 -13.70
N ALA A 263 15.04 -6.37 -13.66
CA ALA A 263 14.83 -7.74 -13.18
C ALA A 263 14.74 -7.87 -11.65
N CYS A 264 14.83 -6.78 -10.89
CA CYS A 264 14.88 -6.76 -9.42
C CYS A 264 16.08 -7.50 -8.81
N GLU A 265 17.15 -7.67 -9.55
CA GLU A 265 18.39 -8.33 -9.12
C GLU A 265 19.42 -7.35 -8.54
N ALA A 266 19.26 -6.07 -8.82
CA ALA A 266 20.15 -5.01 -8.34
C ALA A 266 19.36 -3.77 -7.91
N VAL A 267 19.96 -3.00 -7.01
CA VAL A 267 19.44 -1.71 -6.52
C VAL A 267 20.55 -0.67 -6.65
N PRO A 268 20.51 0.22 -7.64
CA PRO A 268 21.45 1.34 -7.72
C PRO A 268 21.26 2.26 -6.50
N VAL A 269 22.36 2.68 -5.88
CA VAL A 269 22.33 3.54 -4.70
C VAL A 269 22.97 4.88 -4.99
N TYR A 270 22.22 5.94 -4.73
CA TYR A 270 22.62 7.34 -4.83
C TYR A 270 22.73 7.97 -3.45
N CYS A 271 23.41 9.09 -3.36
CA CYS A 271 23.53 9.85 -2.13
C CYS A 271 23.26 11.33 -2.36
N GLY A 272 22.84 12.02 -1.31
CA GLY A 272 22.63 13.45 -1.37
C GLY A 272 21.95 14.02 -0.13
N SER A 273 21.57 15.28 -0.24
CA SER A 273 20.72 15.97 0.71
C SER A 273 19.69 16.81 -0.06
N ALA A 274 18.45 16.37 -0.05
CA ALA A 274 17.37 17.12 -0.69
C ALA A 274 17.20 18.50 -0.05
N TYR A 275 17.32 18.60 1.27
CA TYR A 275 17.23 19.88 1.99
C TYR A 275 18.32 20.88 1.58
N LYS A 276 19.56 20.41 1.40
CA LYS A 276 20.71 21.21 0.96
C LYS A 276 20.85 21.29 -0.57
N ASN A 277 19.89 20.78 -1.31
CA ASN A 277 19.86 20.82 -2.78
C ASN A 277 21.08 20.15 -3.44
N LYS A 278 21.51 19.00 -2.92
CA LYS A 278 22.68 18.27 -3.41
C LYS A 278 22.29 16.84 -3.82
N GLY A 279 22.67 16.46 -5.04
CA GLY A 279 22.56 15.11 -5.56
C GLY A 279 21.22 14.75 -6.23
N VAL A 280 20.24 15.64 -6.28
CA VAL A 280 18.90 15.35 -6.83
C VAL A 280 18.94 15.18 -8.36
N GLN A 281 19.66 16.02 -9.07
CA GLN A 281 19.77 15.93 -10.55
C GLN A 281 20.41 14.61 -11.00
N LYS A 282 21.44 14.15 -10.30
CA LYS A 282 22.06 12.85 -10.59
C LYS A 282 21.10 11.67 -10.34
N MET A 283 20.26 11.77 -9.33
CA MET A 283 19.22 10.77 -9.08
C MET A 283 18.16 10.78 -10.22
N LEU A 284 17.78 11.97 -10.73
CA LEU A 284 16.87 12.07 -11.89
C LEU A 284 17.45 11.44 -13.14
N ASP A 285 18.75 11.62 -13.39
CA ASP A 285 19.45 10.91 -14.46
C ASP A 285 19.34 9.38 -14.26
N GLY A 286 19.50 8.92 -13.02
CA GLY A 286 19.34 7.51 -12.68
C GLY A 286 17.93 6.96 -12.92
N VAL A 287 16.91 7.77 -12.71
CA VAL A 287 15.52 7.39 -13.03
C VAL A 287 15.39 7.10 -14.53
N ILE A 288 15.96 7.94 -15.37
CA ILE A 288 15.94 7.72 -16.83
C ILE A 288 16.78 6.50 -17.22
N GLU A 289 17.97 6.34 -16.62
CA GLU A 289 18.94 5.31 -17.01
C GLU A 289 18.57 3.91 -16.50
N TYR A 290 17.96 3.79 -15.32
CA TYR A 290 17.77 2.49 -14.65
C TYR A 290 16.31 2.10 -14.37
N MET A 291 15.39 3.05 -14.29
CA MET A 291 13.98 2.73 -14.09
C MET A 291 13.32 2.28 -15.38
N PRO A 292 12.38 1.32 -15.32
CA PRO A 292 11.73 0.79 -16.51
C PRO A 292 10.76 1.76 -17.17
N ALA A 293 10.67 1.65 -18.49
CA ALA A 293 9.53 2.14 -19.25
C ALA A 293 8.35 1.15 -19.15
N PRO A 294 7.11 1.55 -19.49
CA PRO A 294 5.97 0.62 -19.51
C PRO A 294 6.19 -0.62 -20.41
N THR A 295 7.03 -0.51 -21.42
CA THR A 295 7.41 -1.61 -22.32
C THR A 295 8.46 -2.56 -21.75
N ASP A 296 9.16 -2.19 -20.70
CA ASP A 296 10.22 -3.00 -20.07
C ASP A 296 9.67 -3.95 -18.99
N ILE A 297 8.43 -3.74 -18.55
CA ILE A 297 7.76 -4.59 -17.56
C ILE A 297 7.00 -5.73 -18.25
N PRO A 298 6.74 -6.86 -17.54
CA PRO A 298 5.92 -7.92 -18.10
C PRO A 298 4.54 -7.44 -18.53
N ASP A 299 4.01 -8.06 -19.59
CA ASP A 299 2.64 -7.80 -20.04
C ASP A 299 1.64 -8.11 -18.94
N ILE A 300 0.59 -7.31 -18.82
CA ILE A 300 -0.41 -7.52 -17.79
C ILE A 300 -1.32 -8.68 -18.15
N THR A 301 -1.63 -9.51 -17.17
CA THR A 301 -2.56 -10.63 -17.29
C THR A 301 -3.87 -10.33 -16.59
N GLY A 302 -4.94 -10.91 -17.08
CA GLY A 302 -6.26 -10.85 -16.50
C GLY A 302 -7.09 -12.05 -16.90
N THR A 303 -8.36 -12.05 -16.55
CA THR A 303 -9.31 -13.11 -16.89
C THR A 303 -10.46 -12.55 -17.71
N ASP A 304 -10.91 -13.32 -18.70
CA ASP A 304 -12.13 -12.99 -19.45
C ASP A 304 -13.41 -13.45 -18.72
N GLU A 305 -14.57 -13.25 -19.36
CA GLU A 305 -15.86 -13.64 -18.80
C GLU A 305 -16.01 -15.15 -18.59
N ASP A 306 -15.24 -15.97 -19.32
CA ASP A 306 -15.24 -17.43 -19.23
C ASP A 306 -14.18 -17.97 -18.25
N GLY A 307 -13.41 -17.07 -17.60
CA GLY A 307 -12.35 -17.41 -16.66
C GLY A 307 -11.02 -17.81 -17.32
N ASN A 308 -10.86 -17.59 -18.63
CA ASN A 308 -9.61 -17.83 -19.34
C ASN A 308 -8.61 -16.69 -19.09
N GLU A 309 -7.34 -17.05 -19.02
CA GLU A 309 -6.26 -16.05 -18.92
C GLU A 309 -6.15 -15.26 -20.24
N VAL A 310 -6.10 -13.95 -20.10
CA VAL A 310 -5.94 -12.99 -21.20
C VAL A 310 -4.74 -12.12 -20.91
N VAL A 311 -3.86 -11.97 -21.91
CA VAL A 311 -2.67 -11.11 -21.82
C VAL A 311 -2.91 -9.84 -22.64
N ARG A 312 -2.56 -8.69 -22.08
CA ARG A 312 -2.57 -7.39 -22.75
C ARG A 312 -1.16 -6.82 -22.81
N LYS A 313 -0.70 -6.48 -24.00
CA LYS A 313 0.60 -5.84 -24.22
C LYS A 313 0.50 -4.33 -23.99
N SER A 314 1.60 -3.73 -23.55
CA SER A 314 1.73 -2.26 -23.47
C SER A 314 1.85 -1.68 -24.87
N SER A 315 0.71 -1.52 -25.56
CA SER A 315 0.62 -0.99 -26.91
C SER A 315 -0.69 -0.22 -27.10
N ASP A 316 -0.63 0.89 -27.85
CA ASP A 316 -1.80 1.67 -28.19
C ASP A 316 -2.76 0.94 -29.16
N ASP A 317 -2.27 -0.07 -29.87
CA ASP A 317 -3.04 -0.87 -30.84
C ASP A 317 -3.82 -2.01 -30.18
N GLU A 318 -3.56 -2.32 -28.94
CA GLU A 318 -4.28 -3.32 -28.16
C GLU A 318 -5.67 -2.80 -27.71
N PRO A 319 -6.62 -3.70 -27.40
CA PRO A 319 -7.88 -3.27 -26.78
C PRO A 319 -7.63 -2.54 -25.46
N PHE A 320 -8.39 -1.49 -25.21
CA PHE A 320 -8.27 -0.69 -24.00
C PHE A 320 -8.50 -1.53 -22.74
N ALA A 321 -7.58 -1.43 -21.80
CA ALA A 321 -7.71 -1.95 -20.44
C ALA A 321 -6.96 -1.06 -19.46
N ALA A 322 -7.61 -0.71 -18.37
CA ALA A 322 -7.06 0.14 -17.32
C ALA A 322 -7.54 -0.32 -15.94
N LEU A 323 -6.77 0.00 -14.91
CA LEU A 323 -7.09 -0.26 -13.52
C LEU A 323 -7.35 1.04 -12.78
N ALA A 324 -8.52 1.16 -12.16
CA ALA A 324 -8.83 2.25 -11.23
C ALA A 324 -8.17 1.94 -9.90
N PHE A 325 -7.18 2.74 -9.50
CA PHE A 325 -6.41 2.48 -8.28
C PHE A 325 -6.69 3.46 -7.14
N LYS A 326 -7.39 4.55 -7.41
CA LYS A 326 -7.74 5.54 -6.39
C LYS A 326 -9.00 6.28 -6.76
N ILE A 327 -9.89 6.46 -5.78
CA ILE A 327 -11.06 7.33 -5.89
C ILE A 327 -10.85 8.53 -4.95
N MET A 328 -11.21 9.71 -5.43
CA MET A 328 -11.16 10.93 -4.65
C MET A 328 -12.42 11.76 -4.89
N THR A 329 -12.94 12.38 -3.87
CA THR A 329 -14.05 13.33 -4.01
C THR A 329 -13.49 14.75 -4.07
N ASP A 330 -13.74 15.42 -5.18
CA ASP A 330 -13.32 16.80 -5.40
C ASP A 330 -14.51 17.74 -5.23
N PRO A 331 -14.36 18.87 -4.51
CA PRO A 331 -15.47 19.81 -4.27
C PRO A 331 -16.06 20.42 -5.55
N PHE A 332 -15.28 20.54 -6.62
CA PHE A 332 -15.67 21.23 -7.84
C PHE A 332 -16.14 20.30 -8.95
N VAL A 333 -15.50 19.14 -9.11
CA VAL A 333 -15.79 18.20 -10.19
C VAL A 333 -16.46 16.91 -9.74
N GLY A 334 -16.60 16.70 -8.44
CA GLY A 334 -17.21 15.52 -7.86
C GLY A 334 -16.25 14.34 -7.79
N LYS A 335 -16.74 13.14 -8.08
CA LYS A 335 -15.95 11.91 -8.03
C LYS A 335 -14.89 11.87 -9.12
N LEU A 336 -13.64 11.73 -8.71
CA LEU A 336 -12.47 11.50 -9.56
C LEU A 336 -12.01 10.05 -9.40
N ALA A 337 -11.86 9.33 -10.51
CA ALA A 337 -11.28 8.00 -10.53
C ALA A 337 -9.91 8.05 -11.19
N PHE A 338 -8.86 7.85 -10.43
CA PHE A 338 -7.50 7.73 -10.94
C PHE A 338 -7.29 6.34 -11.51
N PHE A 339 -6.77 6.26 -12.72
CA PHE A 339 -6.54 5.01 -13.39
C PHE A 339 -5.21 4.98 -14.14
N ARG A 340 -4.66 3.79 -14.26
CA ARG A 340 -3.53 3.50 -15.13
C ARG A 340 -4.01 2.73 -16.36
N VAL A 341 -3.64 3.20 -17.54
CA VAL A 341 -3.86 2.51 -18.79
C VAL A 341 -2.75 1.49 -19.01
N TYR A 342 -3.11 0.22 -19.08
CA TYR A 342 -2.16 -0.87 -19.38
C TYR A 342 -2.08 -1.19 -20.86
N SER A 343 -3.16 -1.06 -21.58
CA SER A 343 -3.22 -1.32 -23.02
C SER A 343 -4.23 -0.42 -23.72
N GLY A 344 -4.02 -0.19 -25.00
CA GLY A 344 -4.94 0.57 -25.82
C GLY A 344 -5.00 2.06 -25.52
N THR A 345 -6.06 2.69 -25.98
CA THR A 345 -6.31 4.13 -25.85
C THR A 345 -7.74 4.39 -25.44
N LEU A 346 -7.98 5.52 -24.78
CA LEU A 346 -9.31 5.97 -24.38
C LEU A 346 -9.52 7.44 -24.74
N ASN A 347 -10.62 7.71 -25.41
CA ASN A 347 -11.04 9.08 -25.72
C ASN A 347 -11.99 9.63 -24.65
N SER A 348 -11.86 10.90 -24.35
CA SER A 348 -12.82 11.64 -23.53
C SER A 348 -14.24 11.54 -24.14
N GLY A 349 -15.25 11.39 -23.29
CA GLY A 349 -16.64 11.27 -23.70
C GLY A 349 -17.07 9.89 -24.21
N SER A 350 -16.18 8.91 -24.29
CA SER A 350 -16.47 7.54 -24.74
C SER A 350 -17.07 6.66 -23.64
N TYR A 351 -17.58 5.50 -24.05
CA TYR A 351 -18.10 4.48 -23.16
C TYR A 351 -17.07 3.40 -22.88
N VAL A 352 -17.07 2.87 -21.68
CA VAL A 352 -16.23 1.77 -21.23
C VAL A 352 -17.06 0.74 -20.46
N LEU A 353 -16.55 -0.48 -20.37
CA LEU A 353 -17.10 -1.52 -19.51
C LEU A 353 -16.31 -1.52 -18.19
N ASN A 354 -17.01 -1.39 -17.05
CA ASN A 354 -16.46 -1.78 -15.78
C ASN A 354 -16.58 -3.32 -15.68
N ALA A 355 -15.52 -4.02 -16.01
CA ALA A 355 -15.51 -5.48 -16.10
C ALA A 355 -15.70 -6.16 -14.75
N THR A 356 -15.22 -5.55 -13.68
CA THR A 356 -15.35 -6.08 -12.31
C THR A 356 -16.81 -6.12 -11.87
N LYS A 357 -17.60 -5.11 -12.23
CA LYS A 357 -19.03 -4.99 -11.87
C LYS A 357 -19.98 -5.38 -13.01
N GLY A 358 -19.45 -5.65 -14.20
CA GLY A 358 -20.24 -6.02 -15.38
C GLY A 358 -21.17 -4.91 -15.89
N LYS A 359 -20.82 -3.65 -15.67
CA LYS A 359 -21.66 -2.50 -16.02
C LYS A 359 -20.93 -1.50 -16.91
N LYS A 360 -21.68 -0.95 -17.87
CA LYS A 360 -21.20 0.08 -18.78
C LYS A 360 -21.23 1.45 -18.10
N GLU A 361 -20.15 2.21 -18.27
CA GLU A 361 -20.03 3.58 -17.79
C GLU A 361 -19.54 4.53 -18.88
N ARG A 362 -19.83 5.81 -18.73
CA ARG A 362 -19.35 6.85 -19.62
C ARG A 362 -18.23 7.65 -18.96
N VAL A 363 -17.12 7.79 -19.66
CA VAL A 363 -16.05 8.73 -19.28
C VAL A 363 -16.49 10.13 -19.70
N GLY A 364 -16.69 11.02 -18.75
CA GLY A 364 -17.04 12.42 -19.04
C GLY A 364 -15.83 13.18 -19.53
N ARG A 365 -14.93 13.55 -18.61
CA ARG A 365 -13.67 14.22 -18.90
C ARG A 365 -12.50 13.39 -18.40
N ILE A 366 -11.35 13.55 -19.04
CA ILE A 366 -10.09 12.98 -18.61
C ILE A 366 -9.17 14.12 -18.21
N LEU A 367 -8.59 14.02 -17.02
CA LEU A 367 -7.73 15.04 -16.44
C LEU A 367 -6.32 14.50 -16.24
N GLN A 368 -5.32 15.28 -16.61
CA GLN A 368 -3.93 15.06 -16.18
C GLN A 368 -3.62 15.97 -15.01
N MET A 369 -2.97 15.39 -13.99
CA MET A 369 -2.61 16.10 -12.78
C MET A 369 -1.18 16.61 -12.89
N HIS A 370 -1.00 17.91 -12.61
CA HIS A 370 0.31 18.57 -12.52
C HIS A 370 0.41 19.22 -11.14
N ALA A 371 0.75 18.42 -10.14
CA ALA A 371 0.69 18.85 -8.73
C ALA A 371 -0.73 19.34 -8.36
N ASN A 372 -0.91 20.60 -8.08
CA ASN A 372 -2.22 21.21 -7.78
C ASN A 372 -2.98 21.77 -9.00
N LYS A 373 -2.41 21.65 -10.19
CA LYS A 373 -3.05 22.08 -11.44
C LYS A 373 -3.62 20.87 -12.19
N ARG A 374 -4.68 21.10 -12.94
CA ARG A 374 -5.36 20.11 -13.77
C ARG A 374 -5.42 20.59 -15.21
N SER A 375 -5.15 19.70 -16.13
CA SER A 375 -5.36 19.93 -17.56
C SER A 375 -6.28 18.87 -18.14
N GLU A 376 -7.19 19.27 -19.03
CA GLU A 376 -8.05 18.33 -19.73
C GLU A 376 -7.28 17.65 -20.85
N LEU A 377 -7.52 16.34 -21.00
CA LEU A 377 -6.97 15.53 -22.08
C LEU A 377 -8.12 15.02 -22.96
N ASP A 378 -7.94 15.11 -24.26
CA ASP A 378 -8.88 14.52 -25.22
C ASP A 378 -8.73 13.00 -25.29
N LYS A 379 -7.53 12.50 -25.06
CA LYS A 379 -7.18 11.09 -25.19
C LYS A 379 -6.05 10.71 -24.25
N VAL A 380 -6.12 9.49 -23.74
CA VAL A 380 -5.02 8.83 -23.00
C VAL A 380 -4.56 7.59 -23.75
N TYR A 381 -3.30 7.25 -23.55
CA TYR A 381 -2.58 6.19 -24.25
C TYR A 381 -2.10 5.13 -23.27
N SER A 382 -1.69 3.97 -23.79
CA SER A 382 -1.06 2.91 -22.98
C SER A 382 0.11 3.48 -22.15
N GLY A 383 0.19 3.09 -20.89
CA GLY A 383 1.19 3.57 -19.94
C GLY A 383 0.86 4.90 -19.24
N ASP A 384 -0.22 5.59 -19.64
CA ASP A 384 -0.61 6.84 -19.01
C ASP A 384 -1.30 6.62 -17.66
N ILE A 385 -1.11 7.59 -16.78
CA ILE A 385 -1.82 7.72 -15.52
C ILE A 385 -2.63 9.01 -15.57
N ALA A 386 -3.93 8.90 -15.39
CA ALA A 386 -4.85 10.02 -15.47
C ALA A 386 -6.04 9.86 -14.51
N ALA A 387 -6.86 10.90 -14.43
CA ALA A 387 -8.10 10.87 -13.66
C ALA A 387 -9.31 11.03 -14.57
N ALA A 388 -10.35 10.25 -14.31
CA ALA A 388 -11.62 10.35 -15.04
C ALA A 388 -12.70 10.99 -14.17
N VAL A 389 -13.49 11.87 -14.78
CA VAL A 389 -14.72 12.43 -14.22
C VAL A 389 -15.91 11.77 -14.90
N GLY A 390 -16.96 11.47 -14.14
CA GLY A 390 -18.21 10.95 -14.70
C GLY A 390 -18.52 9.50 -14.36
N PHE A 391 -17.58 8.76 -13.80
CA PHE A 391 -17.85 7.42 -13.29
C PHE A 391 -18.72 7.47 -12.04
N LYS A 392 -19.80 6.68 -12.03
CA LYS A 392 -20.74 6.58 -10.91
C LYS A 392 -20.51 5.34 -10.07
N LEU A 393 -20.18 4.23 -10.70
CA LEU A 393 -20.10 2.91 -10.07
C LEU A 393 -18.67 2.43 -9.85
N THR A 394 -17.70 2.93 -10.61
CA THR A 394 -16.30 2.52 -10.50
C THR A 394 -15.73 2.86 -9.13
N THR A 395 -15.14 1.87 -8.49
CA THR A 395 -14.45 1.96 -7.19
C THR A 395 -13.00 1.53 -7.32
N THR A 396 -12.22 1.70 -6.26
CA THR A 396 -10.80 1.31 -6.24
C THR A 396 -10.65 -0.21 -6.50
N GLY A 397 -9.75 -0.57 -7.40
CA GLY A 397 -9.50 -1.95 -7.79
C GLY A 397 -10.31 -2.43 -8.99
N ASP A 398 -11.28 -1.65 -9.45
CA ASP A 398 -12.09 -2.02 -10.61
C ASP A 398 -11.28 -1.91 -11.90
N THR A 399 -11.53 -2.85 -12.83
CA THR A 399 -11.01 -2.80 -14.19
C THR A 399 -12.00 -2.10 -15.10
N ILE A 400 -11.52 -1.14 -15.86
CA ILE A 400 -12.27 -0.51 -16.96
C ILE A 400 -11.62 -0.90 -18.29
N CYS A 401 -12.44 -1.32 -19.26
CA CYS A 401 -11.92 -1.86 -20.52
C CYS A 401 -12.86 -1.60 -21.69
N ASP A 402 -12.42 -2.02 -22.88
CA ASP A 402 -13.25 -2.03 -24.09
C ASP A 402 -14.40 -3.04 -23.94
N GLU A 403 -15.61 -2.62 -24.26
CA GLU A 403 -16.81 -3.45 -24.19
C GLU A 403 -16.74 -4.73 -25.04
N LYS A 404 -16.03 -4.68 -26.14
CA LYS A 404 -15.91 -5.81 -27.08
C LYS A 404 -14.85 -6.82 -26.67
N HIS A 405 -13.96 -6.43 -25.76
CA HIS A 405 -12.84 -7.25 -25.28
C HIS A 405 -12.78 -7.21 -23.76
N PRO A 406 -13.78 -7.81 -23.07
CA PRO A 406 -13.83 -7.80 -21.62
C PRO A 406 -12.62 -8.49 -21.02
N VAL A 407 -12.05 -7.88 -19.99
CA VAL A 407 -10.98 -8.45 -19.18
C VAL A 407 -11.07 -7.91 -17.76
N VAL A 408 -10.91 -8.76 -16.76
CA VAL A 408 -10.73 -8.37 -15.36
C VAL A 408 -9.25 -8.54 -15.05
N LEU A 409 -8.57 -7.44 -14.82
CA LEU A 409 -7.18 -7.44 -14.36
C LEU A 409 -7.14 -7.93 -12.92
N GLU A 410 -5.98 -8.40 -12.47
CA GLU A 410 -5.81 -8.83 -11.10
C GLU A 410 -6.31 -7.76 -10.12
N SER A 411 -7.22 -8.15 -9.22
CA SER A 411 -7.81 -7.25 -8.24
C SER A 411 -6.82 -6.93 -7.13
N MET A 412 -6.97 -5.74 -6.55
CA MET A 412 -6.25 -5.38 -5.32
C MET A 412 -6.94 -6.03 -4.13
N GLU A 413 -6.16 -6.65 -3.25
CA GLU A 413 -6.64 -7.12 -1.95
C GLU A 413 -6.40 -6.04 -0.90
N PHE A 414 -7.38 -5.80 -0.06
CA PHE A 414 -7.29 -4.81 1.00
C PHE A 414 -7.42 -5.49 2.37
N PRO A 415 -6.57 -5.12 3.36
CA PRO A 415 -6.69 -5.66 4.70
C PRO A 415 -7.98 -5.22 5.38
N GLU A 416 -8.50 -6.08 6.23
CA GLU A 416 -9.65 -5.75 7.08
C GLU A 416 -9.27 -4.73 8.15
N PRO A 417 -10.17 -3.80 8.47
CA PRO A 417 -9.98 -2.88 9.58
C PRO A 417 -9.79 -3.62 10.90
N VAL A 418 -8.94 -3.10 11.77
CA VAL A 418 -8.59 -3.73 13.05
C VAL A 418 -9.02 -2.92 14.28
N ILE A 419 -9.41 -1.66 14.10
CA ILE A 419 -9.85 -0.75 15.15
C ILE A 419 -11.21 -0.15 14.81
N GLU A 420 -12.04 0.00 15.82
CA GLU A 420 -13.38 0.60 15.69
C GLU A 420 -13.56 1.71 16.72
N LEU A 421 -14.41 2.68 16.39
CA LEU A 421 -14.91 3.64 17.35
C LEU A 421 -16.33 4.09 17.00
N ALA A 422 -17.09 4.48 18.03
CA ALA A 422 -18.40 5.07 17.86
C ALA A 422 -18.26 6.57 17.55
N ILE A 423 -19.07 7.04 16.63
CA ILE A 423 -19.12 8.44 16.23
C ILE A 423 -20.57 8.90 16.18
N GLU A 424 -20.85 10.10 16.66
CA GLU A 424 -22.15 10.71 16.57
C GLU A 424 -22.03 12.20 16.22
N PRO A 425 -22.93 12.78 15.42
CA PRO A 425 -22.90 14.21 15.14
C PRO A 425 -23.26 15.01 16.39
N LYS A 426 -22.63 16.17 16.58
CA LYS A 426 -22.96 17.05 17.70
C LYS A 426 -24.40 17.58 17.63
N THR A 427 -24.97 17.69 16.43
CA THR A 427 -26.34 18.12 16.21
C THR A 427 -27.14 17.04 15.48
N LYS A 428 -28.39 16.85 15.87
CA LYS A 428 -29.28 15.87 15.21
C LYS A 428 -29.51 16.18 13.72
N ASN A 429 -29.41 17.45 13.34
CA ASN A 429 -29.62 17.86 11.96
C ASN A 429 -28.47 17.41 11.04
N ASP A 430 -27.31 17.10 11.59
CA ASP A 430 -26.12 16.67 10.83
C ASP A 430 -26.05 15.15 10.61
N GLN A 431 -27.01 14.37 11.12
CA GLN A 431 -27.05 12.92 10.96
C GLN A 431 -27.02 12.50 9.48
N GLY A 432 -27.84 13.12 8.65
CA GLY A 432 -27.89 12.85 7.22
C GLY A 432 -26.58 13.23 6.51
N LYS A 433 -26.04 14.41 6.83
CA LYS A 433 -24.76 14.89 6.29
C LYS A 433 -23.59 13.96 6.68
N MET A 434 -23.57 13.52 7.94
CA MET A 434 -22.56 12.57 8.42
C MET A 434 -22.62 11.25 7.66
N GLY A 435 -23.82 10.70 7.44
CA GLY A 435 -24.00 9.48 6.67
C GLY A 435 -23.51 9.59 5.23
N GLU A 436 -23.84 10.70 4.55
CA GLU A 436 -23.35 10.97 3.18
C GLU A 436 -21.82 11.15 3.13
N ALA A 437 -21.28 11.88 4.10
CA ALA A 437 -19.83 12.10 4.19
C ALA A 437 -19.06 10.81 4.44
N LEU A 438 -19.53 9.96 5.38
CA LEU A 438 -18.92 8.68 5.66
C LEU A 438 -19.00 7.72 4.46
N ALA A 439 -20.11 7.73 3.71
CA ALA A 439 -20.24 6.95 2.49
C ALA A 439 -19.22 7.37 1.43
N LYS A 440 -19.01 8.68 1.22
CA LYS A 440 -17.99 9.19 0.30
C LYS A 440 -16.58 8.81 0.73
N LEU A 441 -16.27 8.93 2.02
CA LEU A 441 -14.97 8.54 2.56
C LEU A 441 -14.71 7.03 2.41
N ALA A 442 -15.73 6.20 2.58
CA ALA A 442 -15.64 4.75 2.36
C ALA A 442 -15.44 4.39 0.88
N GLU A 443 -15.97 5.18 -0.06
CA GLU A 443 -15.69 5.00 -1.50
C GLU A 443 -14.23 5.34 -1.85
N GLU A 444 -13.64 6.31 -1.16
CA GLU A 444 -12.24 6.71 -1.37
C GLU A 444 -11.26 5.70 -0.79
N ASP A 445 -11.58 5.13 0.36
CA ASP A 445 -10.70 4.27 1.14
C ASP A 445 -11.35 2.91 1.43
N PRO A 446 -10.95 1.86 0.73
CA PRO A 446 -11.51 0.52 0.92
C PRO A 446 -11.19 -0.11 2.28
N THR A 447 -10.25 0.41 3.06
CA THR A 447 -9.94 -0.03 4.42
C THR A 447 -10.72 0.72 5.49
N PHE A 448 -11.43 1.76 5.10
CA PHE A 448 -12.34 2.47 5.97
C PHE A 448 -13.76 1.94 5.80
N ARG A 449 -14.42 1.63 6.90
CA ARG A 449 -15.81 1.16 6.92
C ARG A 449 -16.62 1.96 7.92
N ALA A 450 -17.88 2.18 7.58
CA ALA A 450 -18.87 2.77 8.46
C ALA A 450 -20.16 1.96 8.43
N HIS A 451 -20.71 1.67 9.59
CA HIS A 451 -21.99 0.98 9.72
C HIS A 451 -22.74 1.46 10.95
N THR A 452 -24.04 1.24 10.97
CA THR A 452 -24.88 1.52 12.14
C THR A 452 -25.06 0.24 12.93
N ASP A 453 -24.70 0.28 14.20
CA ASP A 453 -24.96 -0.80 15.14
C ASP A 453 -26.48 -0.89 15.38
N GLN A 454 -27.06 -2.04 15.07
CA GLN A 454 -28.50 -2.25 15.16
C GLN A 454 -29.02 -2.29 16.59
N GLU A 455 -28.18 -2.67 17.55
CA GLU A 455 -28.57 -2.76 18.96
C GLU A 455 -28.52 -1.39 19.64
N THR A 456 -27.45 -0.65 19.41
CA THR A 456 -27.23 0.66 20.06
C THR A 456 -27.72 1.85 19.26
N GLY A 457 -27.95 1.67 17.96
CA GLY A 457 -28.26 2.75 17.02
C GLY A 457 -27.08 3.72 16.76
N GLN A 458 -25.90 3.41 17.28
CA GLN A 458 -24.70 4.22 17.08
C GLN A 458 -24.08 3.97 15.70
N THR A 459 -23.49 5.00 15.13
CA THR A 459 -22.63 4.84 13.95
C THR A 459 -21.24 4.44 14.39
N ILE A 460 -20.76 3.31 13.88
CA ILE A 460 -19.43 2.77 14.13
C ILE A 460 -18.58 2.99 12.89
N ILE A 461 -17.37 3.52 13.07
CA ILE A 461 -16.36 3.61 12.02
C ILE A 461 -15.20 2.69 12.34
N ALA A 462 -14.65 2.06 11.31
CA ALA A 462 -13.56 1.10 11.43
C ALA A 462 -12.41 1.46 10.49
N GLY A 463 -11.18 1.25 10.92
CA GLY A 463 -9.97 1.58 10.18
C GLY A 463 -8.75 0.81 10.62
N MET A 464 -7.59 1.17 10.05
CA MET A 464 -6.32 0.46 10.22
C MET A 464 -5.53 0.90 11.46
N GLY A 465 -5.88 2.02 12.06
CA GLY A 465 -5.20 2.53 13.26
C GLY A 465 -5.80 3.83 13.78
N GLU A 466 -5.30 4.27 14.93
CA GLU A 466 -5.81 5.49 15.59
C GLU A 466 -5.66 6.73 14.71
N LEU A 467 -4.49 6.91 14.10
CA LEU A 467 -4.23 8.05 13.23
C LEU A 467 -5.13 8.02 11.99
N HIS A 468 -5.37 6.84 11.41
CA HIS A 468 -6.29 6.69 10.27
C HIS A 468 -7.69 7.22 10.61
N LEU A 469 -8.26 6.77 11.73
CA LEU A 469 -9.60 7.22 12.15
C LEU A 469 -9.61 8.69 12.58
N GLU A 470 -8.56 9.18 13.21
CA GLU A 470 -8.41 10.61 13.56
C GLU A 470 -8.42 11.50 12.31
N VAL A 471 -7.72 11.10 11.26
CA VAL A 471 -7.72 11.80 9.96
C VAL A 471 -9.13 11.80 9.36
N ILE A 472 -9.84 10.70 9.40
CA ILE A 472 -11.22 10.60 8.89
C ILE A 472 -12.15 11.56 9.64
N VAL A 473 -12.08 11.58 10.97
CA VAL A 473 -12.90 12.49 11.81
C VAL A 473 -12.59 13.95 11.51
N ASP A 474 -11.34 14.29 11.35
CA ASP A 474 -10.92 15.65 11.01
C ASP A 474 -11.39 16.07 9.59
N ARG A 475 -11.38 15.14 8.63
CA ARG A 475 -11.95 15.34 7.30
C ARG A 475 -13.46 15.59 7.32
N LEU A 476 -14.20 14.90 8.19
CA LEU A 476 -15.64 15.18 8.40
C LEU A 476 -15.89 16.65 8.78
N LEU A 477 -15.05 17.19 9.66
CA LEU A 477 -15.16 18.61 10.07
C LEU A 477 -14.74 19.56 8.95
N ARG A 478 -13.57 19.37 8.37
CA ARG A 478 -12.97 20.33 7.43
C ARG A 478 -13.58 20.31 6.03
N GLU A 479 -13.84 19.14 5.50
CA GLU A 479 -14.33 18.98 4.13
C GLU A 479 -15.87 18.95 4.05
N PHE A 480 -16.53 18.41 5.07
CA PHE A 480 -17.98 18.20 5.06
C PHE A 480 -18.75 19.08 6.06
N ASN A 481 -18.04 19.86 6.87
CA ASN A 481 -18.63 20.70 7.93
C ASN A 481 -19.51 19.90 8.92
N VAL A 482 -19.08 18.71 9.29
CA VAL A 482 -19.74 17.85 10.26
C VAL A 482 -18.89 17.75 11.52
N GLU A 483 -19.36 18.36 12.61
CA GLU A 483 -18.76 18.18 13.92
C GLU A 483 -19.31 16.89 14.57
N ALA A 484 -18.43 16.06 15.07
CA ALA A 484 -18.79 14.78 15.67
C ALA A 484 -18.14 14.56 17.04
N ASN A 485 -18.86 13.89 17.92
CA ASN A 485 -18.34 13.33 19.17
C ASN A 485 -17.82 11.92 18.90
N VAL A 486 -16.64 11.62 19.41
CA VAL A 486 -15.93 10.37 19.15
C VAL A 486 -15.77 9.61 20.46
N GLY A 487 -16.13 8.33 20.45
CA GLY A 487 -15.91 7.42 21.56
C GLY A 487 -14.45 6.95 21.66
N ALA A 488 -14.13 6.18 22.69
CA ALA A 488 -12.82 5.56 22.84
C ALA A 488 -12.61 4.46 21.79
N PRO A 489 -11.38 4.31 21.27
CA PRO A 489 -11.06 3.22 20.34
C PRO A 489 -11.36 1.84 20.94
N GLN A 490 -11.91 0.97 20.12
CA GLN A 490 -12.22 -0.42 20.46
C GLN A 490 -11.53 -1.35 19.48
N VAL A 491 -11.16 -2.53 19.95
CA VAL A 491 -10.60 -3.58 19.11
C VAL A 491 -11.71 -4.26 18.31
N ALA A 492 -11.49 -4.46 17.02
CA ALA A 492 -12.34 -5.30 16.18
C ALA A 492 -11.98 -6.78 16.38
N TYR A 493 -12.63 -7.41 17.32
CA TYR A 493 -12.47 -8.85 17.56
C TYR A 493 -13.11 -9.68 16.45
N LYS A 494 -12.75 -10.94 16.38
CA LYS A 494 -13.38 -11.97 15.55
C LYS A 494 -13.74 -13.16 16.42
N GLU A 495 -14.53 -14.05 15.87
CA GLU A 495 -14.90 -15.31 16.52
C GLU A 495 -14.48 -16.50 15.67
N THR A 496 -14.32 -17.65 16.28
CA THR A 496 -14.13 -18.92 15.59
C THR A 496 -14.62 -20.06 16.48
N PHE A 497 -14.64 -21.26 15.95
CA PHE A 497 -14.92 -22.47 16.70
C PHE A 497 -13.74 -23.45 16.57
N THR A 498 -13.61 -24.38 17.52
CA THR A 498 -12.40 -25.19 17.68
C THR A 498 -12.61 -26.67 17.45
N LYS A 499 -13.86 -27.13 17.36
CA LYS A 499 -14.21 -28.54 17.19
C LYS A 499 -15.07 -28.73 15.96
N GLU A 500 -14.83 -29.84 15.22
CA GLU A 500 -15.72 -30.31 14.18
C GLU A 500 -17.06 -30.72 14.81
N VAL A 501 -18.16 -30.29 14.21
CA VAL A 501 -19.50 -30.62 14.63
C VAL A 501 -20.41 -30.96 13.44
N GLU A 502 -21.31 -31.89 13.64
CA GLU A 502 -22.39 -32.22 12.70
C GLU A 502 -23.72 -31.72 13.27
N ILE A 503 -24.43 -30.93 12.48
CA ILE A 503 -25.70 -30.34 12.88
C ILE A 503 -26.81 -30.85 11.99
N ASP A 504 -27.86 -31.34 12.60
CA ASP A 504 -29.14 -31.65 11.99
C ASP A 504 -30.09 -30.48 12.27
N SER A 505 -30.31 -29.64 11.27
CA SER A 505 -31.10 -28.40 11.40
C SER A 505 -32.40 -28.51 10.63
N LYS A 506 -33.50 -28.41 11.36
CA LYS A 506 -34.83 -28.47 10.79
C LYS A 506 -35.63 -27.22 11.22
N TYR A 507 -36.02 -26.44 10.22
CA TYR A 507 -36.96 -25.36 10.40
C TYR A 507 -38.31 -25.77 9.83
N ALA A 508 -39.28 -25.99 10.70
CA ALA A 508 -40.66 -26.34 10.34
C ALA A 508 -41.63 -25.47 11.12
N LYS A 509 -42.46 -24.72 10.42
CA LYS A 509 -43.48 -23.86 11.03
C LYS A 509 -44.78 -23.96 10.26
N GLN A 510 -45.85 -24.23 10.96
CA GLN A 510 -47.21 -24.31 10.40
C GLN A 510 -48.11 -23.34 11.15
N SER A 511 -48.59 -22.34 10.46
CA SER A 511 -49.51 -21.34 11.02
C SER A 511 -50.60 -21.04 9.99
N GLY A 512 -51.69 -21.85 10.01
CA GLY A 512 -52.91 -21.62 9.27
C GLY A 512 -52.74 -21.21 7.79
N GLY A 513 -52.49 -22.17 6.89
CA GLY A 513 -52.23 -21.98 5.47
C GLY A 513 -51.00 -22.70 4.99
N ARG A 514 -50.24 -22.13 4.04
CA ARG A 514 -48.97 -22.68 3.57
C ARG A 514 -47.93 -22.62 4.68
N GLY A 515 -47.40 -23.78 5.08
CA GLY A 515 -46.35 -23.88 6.09
C GLY A 515 -44.96 -23.47 5.55
N GLN A 516 -43.96 -23.64 6.42
CA GLN A 516 -42.56 -23.47 6.07
C GLN A 516 -41.77 -24.72 6.47
N TYR A 517 -40.92 -25.22 5.60
CA TYR A 517 -40.12 -26.40 5.85
C TYR A 517 -38.74 -26.31 5.18
N GLY A 518 -37.71 -26.33 5.99
CA GLY A 518 -36.33 -26.43 5.53
C GLY A 518 -35.57 -27.37 6.47
N HIS A 519 -34.89 -28.35 5.92
CA HIS A 519 -34.11 -29.33 6.66
C HIS A 519 -32.79 -29.62 5.98
N CYS A 520 -31.71 -29.34 6.68
CA CYS A 520 -30.34 -29.61 6.20
C CYS A 520 -29.49 -30.23 7.29
N ARG A 521 -28.59 -31.09 6.90
CA ARG A 521 -27.52 -31.62 7.73
C ARG A 521 -26.19 -31.08 7.23
N VAL A 522 -25.48 -30.41 8.10
CA VAL A 522 -24.25 -29.71 7.77
C VAL A 522 -23.15 -30.11 8.73
N ARG A 523 -22.00 -30.48 8.17
CA ARG A 523 -20.77 -30.69 8.92
C ARG A 523 -19.94 -29.44 8.87
N PHE A 524 -19.60 -28.89 10.03
CA PHE A 524 -18.77 -27.72 10.19
C PHE A 524 -17.40 -28.15 10.71
N THR A 525 -16.36 -27.81 9.95
CA THR A 525 -14.97 -28.10 10.29
C THR A 525 -14.21 -26.78 10.46
N PRO A 526 -13.47 -26.58 11.58
CA PRO A 526 -12.63 -25.41 11.74
C PRO A 526 -11.53 -25.36 10.69
N MET A 527 -11.32 -24.17 10.12
CA MET A 527 -10.19 -23.86 9.26
C MET A 527 -9.28 -22.82 9.91
N ASP A 528 -8.11 -22.61 9.35
CA ASP A 528 -7.21 -21.53 9.78
C ASP A 528 -7.89 -20.16 9.60
N PRO A 529 -8.13 -19.40 10.68
CA PRO A 529 -8.73 -18.07 10.58
C PRO A 529 -7.82 -17.04 9.91
N ASN A 530 -6.53 -17.33 9.75
CA ASN A 530 -5.54 -16.48 9.08
C ASN A 530 -5.21 -16.94 7.66
N GLY A 531 -5.93 -17.95 7.14
CA GLY A 531 -5.76 -18.44 5.77
C GLY A 531 -6.31 -17.47 4.73
N GLU A 532 -5.96 -17.68 3.47
CA GLU A 532 -6.50 -16.90 2.34
C GLU A 532 -8.02 -17.00 2.25
N ASN A 533 -8.54 -18.22 2.46
CA ASN A 533 -9.98 -18.48 2.52
C ASN A 533 -10.38 -18.71 3.98
N THR A 534 -11.22 -17.86 4.50
CA THR A 534 -11.76 -17.99 5.87
C THR A 534 -13.16 -18.61 5.90
N TYR A 535 -13.76 -18.81 4.75
CA TYR A 535 -15.04 -19.45 4.57
C TYR A 535 -15.05 -20.33 3.31
N GLU A 536 -15.46 -21.57 3.45
CA GLU A 536 -15.68 -22.50 2.35
C GLU A 536 -17.02 -23.23 2.55
N PHE A 537 -17.79 -23.30 1.49
CA PHE A 537 -19.03 -24.09 1.46
C PHE A 537 -18.98 -25.12 0.34
N GLU A 538 -19.34 -26.33 0.65
CA GLU A 538 -19.53 -27.38 -0.34
C GLU A 538 -20.86 -28.13 -0.10
N SER A 539 -21.35 -28.77 -1.12
CA SER A 539 -22.52 -29.63 -1.04
C SER A 539 -22.20 -31.02 -1.59
N THR A 540 -22.38 -32.03 -0.74
CA THR A 540 -22.28 -33.44 -1.10
C THR A 540 -23.62 -34.16 -1.00
N VAL A 541 -24.72 -33.41 -1.08
CA VAL A 541 -26.08 -33.96 -1.07
C VAL A 541 -26.29 -34.88 -2.27
N VAL A 542 -26.80 -36.08 -2.00
CA VAL A 542 -27.07 -37.12 -3.02
C VAL A 542 -28.57 -37.42 -3.14
N GLY A 543 -28.97 -37.91 -4.28
CA GLY A 543 -30.32 -38.37 -4.52
C GLY A 543 -31.42 -37.31 -4.52
N GLY A 544 -31.05 -36.01 -4.59
CA GLY A 544 -32.01 -34.92 -4.55
C GLY A 544 -32.71 -34.73 -3.20
N ALA A 545 -32.05 -35.15 -2.11
CA ALA A 545 -32.59 -35.01 -0.75
C ALA A 545 -32.91 -33.54 -0.41
N ILE A 546 -32.09 -32.63 -0.94
CA ILE A 546 -32.40 -31.19 -1.02
C ILE A 546 -32.38 -30.79 -2.51
N PRO A 547 -33.46 -30.16 -3.03
CA PRO A 547 -33.44 -29.61 -4.37
C PRO A 547 -32.25 -28.63 -4.58
N LYS A 548 -31.60 -28.73 -5.72
CA LYS A 548 -30.39 -27.94 -6.02
C LYS A 548 -30.61 -26.43 -5.88
N GLU A 549 -31.80 -25.95 -6.14
CA GLU A 549 -32.23 -24.55 -6.04
C GLU A 549 -32.20 -24.02 -4.59
N TYR A 550 -32.31 -24.89 -3.57
CA TYR A 550 -32.31 -24.47 -2.17
C TYR A 550 -30.94 -24.57 -1.48
N ILE A 551 -29.96 -25.21 -2.09
CA ILE A 551 -28.61 -25.33 -1.54
C ILE A 551 -27.92 -23.97 -1.40
N PRO A 552 -27.97 -23.05 -2.38
CA PRO A 552 -27.45 -21.69 -2.21
C PRO A 552 -28.06 -20.93 -1.02
N ALA A 553 -29.35 -21.16 -0.74
CA ALA A 553 -30.02 -20.53 0.40
C ALA A 553 -29.48 -21.01 1.75
N VAL A 554 -29.06 -22.26 1.86
CA VAL A 554 -28.37 -22.79 3.04
C VAL A 554 -27.02 -22.09 3.24
N ASP A 555 -26.26 -21.94 2.18
CA ASP A 555 -24.98 -21.23 2.18
C ASP A 555 -25.14 -19.76 2.62
N GLU A 556 -26.07 -19.05 2.02
CA GLU A 556 -26.36 -17.65 2.38
C GLU A 556 -26.79 -17.51 3.85
N GLY A 557 -27.61 -18.42 4.36
CA GLY A 557 -28.02 -18.45 5.76
C GLY A 557 -26.85 -18.68 6.73
N ILE A 558 -25.90 -19.54 6.37
CA ILE A 558 -24.68 -19.76 7.14
C ILE A 558 -23.79 -18.51 7.13
N GLN A 559 -23.59 -17.91 5.97
CA GLN A 559 -22.78 -16.69 5.83
C GLN A 559 -23.35 -15.51 6.63
N GLU A 560 -24.65 -15.29 6.57
CA GLU A 560 -25.32 -14.23 7.32
C GLU A 560 -25.16 -14.44 8.84
N ALA A 561 -25.37 -15.67 9.32
CA ALA A 561 -25.16 -16.00 10.72
C ALA A 561 -23.70 -15.84 11.16
N ALA A 562 -22.74 -16.18 10.28
CA ALA A 562 -21.33 -16.00 10.53
C ALA A 562 -20.92 -14.52 10.67
N GLN A 563 -21.49 -13.64 9.86
CA GLN A 563 -21.24 -12.20 9.96
C GLN A 563 -21.82 -11.59 11.26
N ALA A 564 -22.93 -12.11 11.74
CA ALA A 564 -23.55 -11.64 12.97
C ALA A 564 -22.84 -12.12 14.25
N GLY A 565 -22.07 -13.20 14.16
CA GLY A 565 -21.43 -13.85 15.32
C GLY A 565 -22.37 -14.46 16.32
N ILE A 566 -21.84 -15.15 17.32
CA ILE A 566 -22.63 -15.85 18.35
C ILE A 566 -22.18 -15.49 19.77
N LEU A 567 -20.89 -15.34 20.02
CA LEU A 567 -20.37 -15.03 21.36
C LEU A 567 -20.61 -13.58 21.75
N ALA A 568 -20.23 -12.65 20.90
CA ALA A 568 -20.22 -11.22 21.19
C ALA A 568 -20.60 -10.37 19.96
N GLY A 569 -21.16 -10.97 18.93
CA GLY A 569 -21.57 -10.25 17.73
C GLY A 569 -20.44 -9.90 16.76
N PHE A 570 -19.31 -10.56 16.87
CA PHE A 570 -18.18 -10.38 15.94
C PHE A 570 -18.20 -11.39 14.80
N PRO A 571 -17.76 -11.02 13.58
CA PRO A 571 -17.71 -11.96 12.46
C PRO A 571 -16.90 -13.22 12.79
N VAL A 572 -17.36 -14.36 12.31
CA VAL A 572 -16.71 -15.66 12.50
C VAL A 572 -15.80 -15.97 11.32
N LEU A 573 -14.57 -16.36 11.61
CA LEU A 573 -13.57 -16.75 10.63
C LEU A 573 -13.22 -18.25 10.76
N GLY A 574 -12.74 -18.86 9.67
CA GLY A 574 -12.27 -20.25 9.66
C GLY A 574 -13.39 -21.29 9.65
N ILE A 575 -14.30 -21.17 8.70
CA ILE A 575 -15.47 -22.05 8.57
C ILE A 575 -15.37 -22.87 7.28
N HIS A 576 -15.38 -24.19 7.41
CA HIS A 576 -15.66 -25.11 6.32
C HIS A 576 -17.00 -25.76 6.58
N ALA A 577 -17.99 -25.53 5.73
CA ALA A 577 -19.34 -26.07 5.82
C ALA A 577 -19.59 -27.05 4.68
N ASN A 578 -19.95 -28.27 5.02
CA ASN A 578 -20.39 -29.28 4.06
C ASN A 578 -21.85 -29.67 4.33
N CYS A 579 -22.73 -29.23 3.45
CA CYS A 579 -24.11 -29.69 3.44
C CYS A 579 -24.18 -31.07 2.76
N TYR A 580 -24.40 -32.12 3.53
CA TYR A 580 -24.31 -33.48 3.02
C TYR A 580 -25.63 -34.24 2.93
N ASP A 581 -26.68 -33.78 3.62
CA ASP A 581 -28.01 -34.40 3.63
C ASP A 581 -29.10 -33.41 4.02
N GLY A 582 -30.32 -33.81 3.94
CA GLY A 582 -31.48 -33.04 4.32
C GLY A 582 -32.77 -33.67 3.82
N SER A 583 -33.84 -32.89 3.89
CA SER A 583 -35.13 -33.27 3.31
C SER A 583 -35.93 -32.03 2.92
N TYR A 584 -36.92 -32.15 2.07
CA TYR A 584 -37.78 -31.09 1.65
C TYR A 584 -39.25 -31.52 1.68
N HIS A 585 -40.14 -30.55 1.66
CA HIS A 585 -41.56 -30.76 1.54
C HIS A 585 -42.08 -30.06 0.26
N GLU A 586 -42.80 -30.77 -0.58
CA GLU A 586 -43.18 -30.28 -1.91
C GLU A 586 -43.95 -28.95 -1.89
N VAL A 587 -44.71 -28.68 -0.84
CA VAL A 587 -45.56 -27.47 -0.73
C VAL A 587 -44.95 -26.42 0.17
N ASP A 588 -44.35 -26.82 1.29
CA ASP A 588 -43.91 -25.91 2.36
C ASP A 588 -42.46 -25.51 2.29
N SER A 589 -41.64 -26.15 1.44
CA SER A 589 -40.24 -25.77 1.24
C SER A 589 -40.11 -24.52 0.39
N SER A 590 -39.17 -23.69 0.75
CA SER A 590 -38.81 -22.44 0.06
C SER A 590 -37.35 -22.09 0.29
N GLU A 591 -36.82 -21.18 -0.51
CA GLU A 591 -35.47 -20.62 -0.30
C GLU A 591 -35.32 -20.02 1.10
N MET A 592 -36.36 -19.25 1.55
CA MET A 592 -36.35 -18.65 2.88
C MET A 592 -36.29 -19.69 4.00
N ALA A 593 -37.05 -20.80 3.89
CA ALA A 593 -37.03 -21.85 4.90
C ALA A 593 -35.65 -22.53 5.01
N PHE A 594 -34.99 -22.77 3.89
CA PHE A 594 -33.61 -23.30 3.86
C PHE A 594 -32.58 -22.31 4.31
N HIS A 595 -32.74 -21.02 4.01
CA HIS A 595 -31.90 -19.94 4.54
C HIS A 595 -31.93 -19.92 6.07
N ILE A 596 -33.15 -19.97 6.66
CA ILE A 596 -33.32 -20.04 8.11
C ILE A 596 -32.73 -21.32 8.70
N ALA A 597 -32.92 -22.47 8.05
CA ALA A 597 -32.35 -23.72 8.48
C ALA A 597 -30.81 -23.70 8.48
N GLY A 598 -30.19 -23.11 7.46
CA GLY A 598 -28.74 -22.88 7.38
C GLY A 598 -28.23 -21.96 8.50
N SER A 599 -28.91 -20.85 8.73
CA SER A 599 -28.60 -19.93 9.83
C SER A 599 -28.69 -20.62 11.20
N MET A 600 -29.71 -21.39 11.44
CA MET A 600 -29.88 -22.17 12.68
C MET A 600 -28.79 -23.22 12.84
N ALA A 601 -28.41 -23.90 11.75
CA ALA A 601 -27.36 -24.89 11.75
C ALA A 601 -26.02 -24.31 12.23
N PHE A 602 -25.67 -23.15 11.70
CA PHE A 602 -24.44 -22.48 12.09
C PHE A 602 -24.45 -21.99 13.55
N LYS A 603 -25.55 -21.42 14.01
CA LYS A 603 -25.71 -20.99 15.40
C LYS A 603 -25.55 -22.16 16.38
N ASP A 604 -26.12 -23.31 16.06
CA ASP A 604 -25.97 -24.52 16.87
C ASP A 604 -24.54 -25.08 16.80
N ALA A 605 -23.89 -24.99 15.64
CA ALA A 605 -22.50 -25.40 15.47
C ALA A 605 -21.56 -24.57 16.37
N MET A 606 -21.74 -23.27 16.44
CA MET A 606 -20.93 -22.42 17.32
C MET A 606 -21.10 -22.77 18.80
N LYS A 607 -22.33 -23.08 19.23
CA LYS A 607 -22.60 -23.52 20.59
C LYS A 607 -21.96 -24.85 20.96
N LYS A 608 -21.90 -25.78 20.03
CA LYS A 608 -21.35 -27.14 20.25
C LYS A 608 -19.85 -27.23 19.92
N GLY A 609 -19.34 -26.34 19.10
CA GLY A 609 -17.97 -26.36 18.59
C GLY A 609 -16.93 -25.64 19.47
N ASP A 610 -17.27 -25.29 20.71
CA ASP A 610 -16.41 -24.51 21.61
C ASP A 610 -15.95 -23.20 20.94
N ALA A 611 -16.89 -22.31 20.72
CA ALA A 611 -16.63 -20.99 20.16
C ALA A 611 -15.68 -20.16 21.05
N VAL A 612 -14.75 -19.49 20.43
CA VAL A 612 -13.74 -18.65 21.08
C VAL A 612 -13.63 -17.29 20.39
N LEU A 613 -13.19 -16.31 21.15
CA LEU A 613 -12.90 -14.98 20.64
C LEU A 613 -11.45 -14.93 20.08
N LEU A 614 -11.29 -14.27 18.95
CA LEU A 614 -10.00 -13.98 18.34
C LEU A 614 -9.65 -12.50 18.52
N GLU A 615 -8.41 -12.23 18.86
CA GLU A 615 -7.88 -10.87 18.96
C GLU A 615 -6.79 -10.61 17.90
N PRO A 616 -6.71 -9.39 17.36
CA PRO A 616 -5.63 -9.03 16.45
C PRO A 616 -4.31 -8.92 17.20
N ILE A 617 -3.29 -9.56 16.66
CA ILE A 617 -1.91 -9.50 17.12
C ILE A 617 -1.11 -8.64 16.17
N MET A 618 -0.42 -7.65 16.73
CA MET A 618 0.38 -6.70 15.97
C MET A 618 1.86 -7.10 16.03
N LYS A 619 2.53 -6.98 14.88
CA LYS A 619 3.99 -7.00 14.83
C LYS A 619 4.49 -5.61 15.18
N VAL A 620 5.15 -5.50 16.32
CA VAL A 620 5.67 -4.26 16.87
C VAL A 620 7.18 -4.23 16.73
N GLU A 621 7.72 -3.17 16.19
CA GLU A 621 9.15 -2.91 16.12
C GLU A 621 9.45 -1.58 16.82
N VAL A 622 10.28 -1.62 17.84
CA VAL A 622 10.65 -0.44 18.62
C VAL A 622 12.13 -0.16 18.43
N THR A 623 12.46 1.05 18.02
CA THR A 623 13.84 1.54 17.92
C THR A 623 14.14 2.49 19.08
N MET A 624 15.25 2.29 19.76
CA MET A 624 15.64 3.11 20.89
C MET A 624 17.16 3.09 21.08
N PRO A 625 17.72 4.06 21.82
CA PRO A 625 19.09 3.94 22.37
C PRO A 625 19.20 2.72 23.29
N GLU A 626 20.37 2.09 23.30
CA GLU A 626 20.64 0.86 24.05
C GLU A 626 20.27 0.96 25.53
N GLU A 627 20.48 2.13 26.14
CA GLU A 627 20.17 2.38 27.55
C GLU A 627 18.69 2.17 27.93
N TYR A 628 17.76 2.30 26.98
CA TYR A 628 16.32 2.13 27.20
C TYR A 628 15.79 0.74 26.79
N MET A 629 16.63 -0.12 26.25
CA MET A 629 16.20 -1.42 25.71
C MET A 629 15.53 -2.30 26.78
N GLY A 630 16.09 -2.33 28.00
CA GLY A 630 15.53 -3.10 29.10
C GLY A 630 14.13 -2.63 29.51
N ASP A 631 13.92 -1.32 29.58
CA ASP A 631 12.61 -0.73 29.90
C ASP A 631 11.57 -1.01 28.81
N VAL A 632 11.97 -0.93 27.54
CA VAL A 632 11.10 -1.24 26.40
C VAL A 632 10.70 -2.72 26.40
N ILE A 633 11.64 -3.64 26.60
CA ILE A 633 11.35 -5.08 26.68
C ILE A 633 10.42 -5.37 27.87
N GLY A 634 10.68 -4.77 29.02
CA GLY A 634 9.82 -4.89 30.20
C GLY A 634 8.39 -4.41 29.95
N SER A 635 8.23 -3.27 29.28
CA SER A 635 6.94 -2.72 28.88
C SER A 635 6.19 -3.64 27.91
N LEU A 636 6.85 -4.13 26.88
CA LEU A 636 6.23 -5.04 25.90
C LEU A 636 5.83 -6.37 26.53
N ASN A 637 6.63 -6.92 27.41
CA ASN A 637 6.28 -8.14 28.18
C ASN A 637 5.06 -7.92 29.09
N ALA A 638 4.95 -6.76 29.73
CA ALA A 638 3.79 -6.40 30.56
C ALA A 638 2.50 -6.28 29.72
N LYS A 639 2.61 -6.05 28.41
CA LYS A 639 1.52 -5.96 27.43
C LYS A 639 1.21 -7.30 26.75
N ARG A 640 1.53 -8.41 27.37
CA ARG A 640 1.38 -9.76 26.78
C ARG A 640 2.17 -9.96 25.49
N GLY A 641 3.21 -9.17 25.27
CA GLY A 641 4.06 -9.26 24.10
C GLY A 641 4.96 -10.49 24.13
N GLN A 642 5.23 -11.04 22.96
CA GLN A 642 6.22 -12.09 22.75
C GLN A 642 7.40 -11.48 21.98
N ILE A 643 8.55 -11.37 22.64
CA ILE A 643 9.75 -10.84 22.01
C ILE A 643 10.27 -11.86 20.99
N GLU A 644 10.38 -11.46 19.73
CA GLU A 644 10.93 -12.29 18.67
C GLU A 644 12.44 -12.16 18.53
N GLY A 645 12.94 -10.94 18.63
CA GLY A 645 14.35 -10.67 18.39
C GLY A 645 14.74 -9.25 18.72
N MET A 646 16.05 -9.07 18.76
CA MET A 646 16.70 -7.79 18.99
C MET A 646 17.90 -7.69 18.07
N ASP A 647 18.10 -6.54 17.45
CA ASP A 647 19.23 -6.29 16.57
C ASP A 647 19.84 -4.92 16.84
N ASP A 648 21.09 -4.78 16.46
CA ASP A 648 21.77 -3.50 16.42
C ASP A 648 21.40 -2.74 15.14
N ILE A 649 21.11 -1.46 15.29
CA ILE A 649 20.92 -0.55 14.19
C ILE A 649 21.85 0.65 14.33
N GLY A 650 22.07 1.38 13.25
CA GLY A 650 22.88 2.59 13.31
C GLY A 650 22.39 3.57 14.38
N GLY A 651 23.15 3.71 15.46
CA GLY A 651 22.84 4.60 16.55
C GLY A 651 21.87 4.09 17.62
N GLY A 652 21.58 2.78 17.67
CA GLY A 652 20.70 2.22 18.68
C GLY A 652 20.41 0.74 18.55
N LYS A 653 19.30 0.33 19.13
CA LYS A 653 18.78 -1.05 19.14
C LYS A 653 17.37 -1.10 18.55
N ILE A 654 17.00 -2.23 17.99
CA ILE A 654 15.64 -2.54 17.59
C ILE A 654 15.15 -3.77 18.36
N VAL A 655 13.92 -3.69 18.87
CA VAL A 655 13.22 -4.81 19.53
C VAL A 655 11.99 -5.14 18.68
N ARG A 656 11.85 -6.41 18.32
CA ARG A 656 10.67 -6.94 17.61
C ARG A 656 9.85 -7.79 18.53
N ALA A 657 8.54 -7.58 18.51
CA ALA A 657 7.61 -8.35 19.33
C ALA A 657 6.26 -8.51 18.66
N PHE A 658 5.54 -9.57 19.03
CA PHE A 658 4.12 -9.71 18.75
C PHE A 658 3.33 -9.29 19.98
N VAL A 659 2.48 -8.30 19.84
CA VAL A 659 1.70 -7.72 20.94
C VAL A 659 0.23 -7.61 20.55
N PRO A 660 -0.73 -8.00 21.40
CA PRO A 660 -2.14 -7.79 21.15
C PRO A 660 -2.46 -6.30 20.99
N LEU A 661 -3.27 -5.96 19.97
CA LEU A 661 -3.65 -4.57 19.69
C LEU A 661 -4.30 -3.90 20.89
N ALA A 662 -5.10 -4.64 21.66
CA ALA A 662 -5.78 -4.12 22.85
C ALA A 662 -4.83 -3.52 23.89
N GLU A 663 -3.58 -3.97 23.94
CA GLU A 663 -2.54 -3.50 24.87
C GLU A 663 -1.71 -2.32 24.33
N MET A 664 -1.89 -1.99 23.05
CA MET A 664 -1.04 -0.99 22.37
C MET A 664 -1.63 0.42 22.32
N PHE A 665 -2.87 0.61 22.75
CA PHE A 665 -3.47 1.94 22.77
C PHE A 665 -2.68 2.86 23.74
N GLY A 666 -2.35 4.06 23.24
CA GLY A 666 -1.57 5.03 24.01
C GLY A 666 -0.07 4.72 24.13
N TYR A 667 0.44 3.69 23.48
CA TYR A 667 1.86 3.28 23.57
C TYR A 667 2.83 4.36 23.08
N SER A 668 2.43 5.20 22.12
CA SER A 668 3.26 6.33 21.66
C SER A 668 3.66 7.26 22.81
N THR A 669 2.71 7.61 23.66
CA THR A 669 2.96 8.47 24.84
C THR A 669 3.83 7.76 25.88
N GLU A 670 3.55 6.48 26.14
CA GLU A 670 4.33 5.68 27.07
C GLU A 670 5.79 5.55 26.61
N LEU A 671 6.01 5.23 25.34
CA LEU A 671 7.35 5.10 24.77
C LEU A 671 8.14 6.42 24.84
N ARG A 672 7.52 7.55 24.53
CA ARG A 672 8.14 8.86 24.66
C ARG A 672 8.55 9.18 26.09
N SER A 673 7.70 8.88 27.06
CA SER A 673 8.03 9.04 28.48
C SER A 673 9.19 8.16 28.91
N THR A 674 9.17 6.89 28.52
CA THR A 674 10.19 5.90 28.90
C THR A 674 11.55 6.19 28.29
N THR A 675 11.56 6.68 27.03
CA THR A 675 12.79 6.91 26.25
C THR A 675 13.20 8.38 26.15
N GLN A 676 12.57 9.26 26.92
CA GLN A 676 12.81 10.72 26.88
C GLN A 676 12.67 11.31 25.45
N GLY A 677 11.68 10.82 24.69
CA GLY A 677 11.43 11.25 23.33
C GLY A 677 12.34 10.66 22.25
N ARG A 678 13.25 9.76 22.62
CA ARG A 678 14.27 9.20 21.72
C ARG A 678 13.88 7.86 21.09
N GLY A 679 12.78 7.24 21.53
CA GLY A 679 12.26 5.99 20.99
C GLY A 679 11.18 6.22 19.93
N ASN A 680 11.19 5.39 18.91
CA ASN A 680 10.15 5.31 17.90
C ASN A 680 9.65 3.87 17.77
N TYR A 681 8.42 3.70 17.36
CA TYR A 681 7.89 2.38 17.06
C TYR A 681 7.04 2.38 15.78
N SER A 682 6.92 1.22 15.20
CA SER A 682 5.96 0.91 14.16
C SER A 682 5.18 -0.34 14.55
N MET A 683 3.97 -0.44 14.07
CA MET A 683 3.05 -1.50 14.42
C MET A 683 2.24 -1.90 13.17
N PHE A 684 2.24 -3.20 12.87
CA PHE A 684 1.54 -3.77 11.72
C PHE A 684 0.63 -4.90 12.17
N PHE A 685 -0.54 -5.01 11.57
CA PHE A 685 -1.36 -6.21 11.75
C PHE A 685 -0.63 -7.44 11.22
N GLU A 686 -0.53 -8.48 12.04
CA GLU A 686 0.11 -9.75 11.66
C GLU A 686 -0.91 -10.87 11.51
N LYS A 687 -1.70 -11.12 12.54
CA LYS A 687 -2.63 -12.27 12.60
C LYS A 687 -3.70 -12.10 13.67
N TYR A 688 -4.71 -12.95 13.60
CA TYR A 688 -5.63 -13.19 14.70
C TYR A 688 -5.19 -14.39 15.53
N GLU A 689 -5.27 -14.28 16.84
CA GLU A 689 -5.03 -15.38 17.78
C GLU A 689 -6.19 -15.52 18.78
N LYS A 690 -6.34 -16.72 19.30
CA LYS A 690 -7.32 -17.01 20.37
C LYS A 690 -7.03 -16.14 21.59
N CYS A 691 -8.05 -15.44 22.07
CA CYS A 691 -7.93 -14.68 23.32
C CYS A 691 -7.68 -15.63 24.52
N PRO A 692 -6.82 -15.24 25.47
CA PRO A 692 -6.80 -15.85 26.78
C PRO A 692 -8.19 -15.78 27.44
N LYS A 693 -8.53 -16.78 28.23
CA LYS A 693 -9.86 -16.88 28.84
C LYS A 693 -10.26 -15.63 29.65
N ASN A 694 -9.34 -15.09 30.42
CA ASN A 694 -9.56 -13.86 31.20
C ASN A 694 -9.85 -12.63 30.32
N VAL A 695 -9.21 -12.53 29.16
CA VAL A 695 -9.44 -11.46 28.19
C VAL A 695 -10.79 -11.65 27.52
N GLN A 696 -11.10 -12.87 27.09
CA GLN A 696 -12.40 -13.21 26.50
C GLN A 696 -13.56 -12.89 27.46
N ASP A 697 -13.47 -13.32 28.71
CA ASP A 697 -14.49 -13.06 29.73
C ASP A 697 -14.69 -11.56 29.97
N LYS A 698 -13.62 -10.78 29.96
CA LYS A 698 -13.69 -9.32 30.10
C LYS A 698 -14.40 -8.66 28.91
N VAL A 699 -14.07 -9.06 27.69
CA VAL A 699 -14.69 -8.53 26.46
C VAL A 699 -16.16 -8.90 26.41
N LEU A 700 -16.52 -10.15 26.74
CA LEU A 700 -17.90 -10.61 26.80
C LEU A 700 -18.71 -9.85 27.84
N ALA A 701 -18.16 -9.58 29.01
CA ALA A 701 -18.80 -8.81 30.05
C ALA A 701 -19.05 -7.35 29.61
N GLN A 702 -18.15 -6.73 28.88
CA GLN A 702 -18.31 -5.38 28.36
C GLN A 702 -19.40 -5.27 27.28
N LYS A 703 -19.59 -6.33 26.48
CA LYS A 703 -20.63 -6.36 25.43
C LYS A 703 -22.02 -6.68 25.99
N ASN A 704 -22.11 -7.43 27.07
CA ASN A 704 -23.38 -7.86 27.67
C ASN A 704 -23.87 -6.94 28.80
N GLY A 705 -23.13 -5.93 29.17
CA GLY A 705 -23.50 -4.88 30.15
C GLY A 705 -23.80 -3.57 29.48
#